data_a04f6adc816312894e7a4e67be131060
#
_entry.id   a04f6adc816312894e7a4e67be131060
#
_cell.length_a   1.000
_cell.length_b   1.000
_cell.length_c   1.000
_cell.angle_alpha   90.00
_cell.angle_beta   90.00
_cell.angle_gamma   90.00
#
_symmetry.space_group_name_H-M   'P 1'
#
loop_
_entity.id
_entity.type
_entity.pdbx_description
1 polymer ?
#
loop_
_entity_poly.entity_id
_entity_poly.type
_entity_poly.pdbx_seq_one_letter_code
_entity_poly.pdbx_strand_id
1 'polypeptide(L)'
;MKKLWIVLLMFLSVSVGIAQNDLVETVRGVVVSGDHTHELIQASIYVEGSEPGIGTITDEQGNFTFSVPVGRQKLRFSSVGFLSQTIDILVNTGKEVVLNVVLEPSSVELQGVEVVARHDKSRPINKLTVTGARTFSTEETFRFAGSLGDPARMVRSFPGVIPANDSRNDIIIRGNSPIGVQWSLDGVEVPNLNHFNTGIAMTGGQVTMLNTNLLSNSDFYMSAWPASYGNAMAGIFDLKMRKGNSKKHEFWGQMGFNGFELGSEGYFSKKSNSSYLASYRYSIPDLMEKIGFYTGITPKYQDFTMKLDFDINKKNNLSVIALYGSSGISFVVSEVEDVDIDENLLKQMDQRIKIDAKTYVLGTTHTIDFTPKTKLTTLLSFVRSDTHMPVDTMSLIQPNAEWKLVWDEQALEDKYSLYSKIEHRFSYTSLIEAGVKYDFYDVDYLEKESVSDEMEVFTNVDEEGAFGLWRAYAQYRQNVTSKLLLTGGLHGMYFDLNKTYAVEPRFGIRYTPALKHTFALASGLYSQMIPRSFYFIRTLTPQNEIEYSNKNLGFMKSAHIDFSYSWGFAPDWHVKAEVYYQDLYNIPVKDDPNDNYTILQAGGAGENVIMREGNLINKGTGKNYGIEFTIEKFMSKNYYLLFNSTLYRSTYTNGFNNKEWSTIFDGKYLFNLASGYELPLKKGWTIFADIKGSLAGGTRYTPVLEEESKIERKVVFDKNRTNELQLRNYFRTDLRIGYRKNRKKFTDELALDLQNLTNQRNIYNLMYDIDEGTYKEMLLQGFAPMLTYRINFSL
;
A
#
# COMPACT_ATOMS: atom_id res chain seq x y z
N MET A 1 -2.00 18.35 32.36
CA MET A 1 -0.56 18.14 32.08
C MET A 1 0.25 17.58 33.25
N LYS A 2 0.21 18.13 34.47
CA LYS A 2 1.01 17.60 35.62
C LYS A 2 0.69 16.15 36.04
N LYS A 3 -0.53 15.66 35.86
CA LYS A 3 -0.90 14.25 36.18
C LYS A 3 -0.42 13.23 35.13
N LEU A 4 -0.15 13.65 33.89
CA LEU A 4 0.39 12.79 32.83
C LEU A 4 1.87 12.46 33.04
N TRP A 5 2.64 13.40 33.61
CA TRP A 5 4.06 13.21 33.95
C TRP A 5 4.28 12.21 35.09
N ILE A 6 3.34 12.10 36.01
CA ILE A 6 3.40 11.16 37.15
C ILE A 6 3.18 9.71 36.67
N VAL A 7 2.31 9.50 35.69
CA VAL A 7 2.11 8.18 35.06
C VAL A 7 3.33 7.77 34.25
N LEU A 8 3.96 8.70 33.53
CA LEU A 8 5.20 8.45 32.77
C LEU A 8 6.40 8.11 33.69
N LEU A 9 6.50 8.75 34.84
CA LEU A 9 7.56 8.51 35.84
C LEU A 9 7.37 7.21 36.65
N MET A 10 6.15 6.72 36.84
CA MET A 10 5.90 5.41 37.44
C MET A 10 6.33 4.24 36.52
N PHE A 11 6.43 4.43 35.22
CA PHE A 11 6.94 3.41 34.32
C PHE A 11 8.46 3.25 34.32
N LEU A 12 9.22 4.20 34.85
CA LEU A 12 10.70 4.22 34.84
C LEU A 12 11.37 3.52 36.03
N SER A 13 10.64 3.02 37.01
CA SER A 13 11.23 2.45 38.25
C SER A 13 10.98 0.94 38.49
N VAL A 14 10.57 0.19 37.46
CA VAL A 14 10.41 -1.27 37.61
C VAL A 14 11.72 -1.95 37.26
N SER A 15 12.45 -2.40 38.30
CA SER A 15 13.58 -3.31 38.15
C SER A 15 13.11 -4.64 37.50
N VAL A 16 13.54 -4.89 36.29
CA VAL A 16 13.17 -6.07 35.50
C VAL A 16 13.95 -7.28 36.00
N GLY A 17 13.31 -8.07 36.85
CA GLY A 17 13.71 -9.47 37.05
C GLY A 17 13.31 -10.27 35.82
N ILE A 18 14.27 -10.73 35.04
CA ILE A 18 14.03 -11.65 33.90
C ILE A 18 13.42 -12.93 34.51
N ALA A 19 12.15 -13.18 34.26
CA ALA A 19 11.49 -14.40 34.64
C ALA A 19 11.38 -15.31 33.43
N GLN A 20 11.94 -16.50 33.55
CA GLN A 20 11.80 -17.58 32.56
C GLN A 20 10.30 -17.89 32.38
N ASN A 21 9.79 -17.77 31.18
CA ASN A 21 8.41 -18.15 30.85
C ASN A 21 8.41 -19.66 30.53
N ASP A 22 7.65 -20.45 31.26
CA ASP A 22 7.45 -21.88 30.99
C ASP A 22 6.58 -22.16 29.72
N LEU A 23 6.05 -21.11 29.13
CA LEU A 23 5.22 -21.22 27.93
C LEU A 23 6.09 -21.32 26.68
N VAL A 24 5.78 -22.29 25.83
CA VAL A 24 6.44 -22.52 24.54
C VAL A 24 5.42 -22.63 23.43
N GLU A 25 5.86 -22.34 22.20
CA GLU A 25 5.07 -22.59 20.99
C GLU A 25 5.98 -23.15 19.91
N THR A 26 5.40 -23.78 18.89
CA THR A 26 6.10 -24.40 17.78
C THR A 26 6.60 -23.34 16.80
N VAL A 27 7.89 -23.42 16.49
CA VAL A 27 8.50 -22.74 15.34
C VAL A 27 8.93 -23.80 14.34
N ARG A 28 8.49 -23.65 13.10
CA ARG A 28 8.80 -24.59 12.02
C ARG A 28 9.01 -23.88 10.69
N GLY A 29 9.55 -24.59 9.72
CA GLY A 29 9.75 -24.00 8.40
C GLY A 29 10.68 -24.83 7.53
N VAL A 30 11.22 -24.17 6.52
CA VAL A 30 12.18 -24.76 5.60
C VAL A 30 13.40 -23.86 5.44
N VAL A 31 14.58 -24.46 5.33
CA VAL A 31 15.82 -23.74 5.00
C VAL A 31 16.28 -24.18 3.62
N VAL A 32 16.43 -23.22 2.72
CA VAL A 32 16.85 -23.47 1.34
C VAL A 32 18.09 -22.67 1.00
N SER A 33 18.83 -23.12 0.00
CA SER A 33 19.98 -22.37 -0.54
C SER A 33 19.52 -21.10 -1.26
N GLY A 34 20.36 -20.08 -1.29
CA GLY A 34 20.08 -18.79 -1.92
C GLY A 34 19.78 -18.86 -3.40
N ASP A 35 20.22 -19.92 -4.04
CA ASP A 35 19.88 -20.26 -5.42
C ASP A 35 18.57 -21.07 -5.53
N HIS A 36 17.96 -21.48 -4.42
CA HIS A 36 16.79 -22.38 -4.32
C HIS A 36 16.95 -23.69 -5.14
N THR A 37 18.19 -24.12 -5.37
CA THR A 37 18.45 -25.33 -6.13
C THR A 37 18.27 -26.60 -5.30
N HIS A 38 18.40 -26.47 -3.98
CA HIS A 38 18.22 -27.57 -3.04
C HIS A 38 17.86 -27.07 -1.65
N GLU A 39 17.22 -27.89 -0.91
CA GLU A 39 16.97 -27.77 0.52
C GLU A 39 18.29 -27.98 1.27
N LEU A 40 18.51 -27.18 2.31
CA LEU A 40 19.70 -27.31 3.13
C LEU A 40 19.48 -28.38 4.21
N ILE A 41 20.08 -29.57 3.99
CA ILE A 41 20.06 -30.70 4.92
C ILE A 41 21.03 -30.41 6.07
N GLN A 42 20.64 -30.78 7.30
CA GLN A 42 21.44 -30.58 8.52
C GLN A 42 21.87 -29.12 8.77
N ALA A 43 21.13 -28.15 8.22
CA ALA A 43 21.33 -26.78 8.64
C ALA A 43 20.96 -26.63 10.13
N SER A 44 21.81 -25.99 10.87
CA SER A 44 21.62 -25.78 12.32
C SER A 44 20.74 -24.58 12.58
N ILE A 45 19.75 -24.71 13.44
CA ILE A 45 18.85 -23.66 13.91
C ILE A 45 18.89 -23.62 15.43
N TYR A 46 19.19 -22.47 16.03
CA TYR A 46 19.17 -22.34 17.50
C TYR A 46 18.72 -20.96 17.94
N VAL A 47 18.19 -20.91 19.17
CA VAL A 47 17.80 -19.67 19.87
C VAL A 47 19.05 -19.04 20.48
N GLU A 48 19.44 -17.85 20.01
CA GLU A 48 20.60 -17.13 20.55
C GLU A 48 20.37 -16.77 22.04
N GLY A 49 21.38 -17.12 22.87
CA GLY A 49 21.35 -16.79 24.30
C GLY A 49 20.47 -17.68 25.17
N SER A 50 19.97 -18.83 24.65
CA SER A 50 19.25 -19.79 25.46
C SER A 50 20.18 -20.64 26.32
N GLU A 51 19.88 -20.80 27.62
CA GLU A 51 20.55 -21.70 28.57
C GLU A 51 19.50 -22.55 29.32
N PRO A 52 19.47 -23.89 29.13
CA PRO A 52 20.25 -24.68 28.16
C PRO A 52 19.95 -24.31 26.71
N GLY A 53 20.87 -24.61 25.80
CA GLY A 53 20.75 -24.34 24.36
C GLY A 53 19.49 -24.97 23.75
N ILE A 54 18.64 -24.18 23.14
CA ILE A 54 17.43 -24.62 22.43
C ILE A 54 17.69 -24.56 20.93
N GLY A 55 17.56 -25.67 20.21
CA GLY A 55 17.84 -25.69 18.79
C GLY A 55 17.37 -26.99 18.13
N THR A 56 17.53 -27.05 16.82
CA THR A 56 17.21 -28.20 15.97
C THR A 56 18.09 -28.17 14.72
N ILE A 57 17.98 -29.19 13.88
CA ILE A 57 18.59 -29.26 12.56
C ILE A 57 17.51 -29.56 11.51
N THR A 58 17.77 -29.20 10.27
CA THR A 58 16.86 -29.52 9.16
C THR A 58 16.98 -31.01 8.75
N ASP A 59 15.84 -31.57 8.31
CA ASP A 59 15.73 -32.91 7.75
C ASP A 59 16.22 -32.96 6.27
N GLU A 60 16.03 -34.13 5.62
CA GLU A 60 16.43 -34.35 4.21
C GLU A 60 15.66 -33.47 3.21
N GLN A 61 14.55 -32.88 3.59
CA GLN A 61 13.75 -31.95 2.81
C GLN A 61 13.96 -30.49 3.25
N GLY A 62 14.99 -30.22 4.07
CA GLY A 62 15.29 -28.90 4.57
C GLY A 62 14.30 -28.38 5.62
N ASN A 63 13.34 -29.20 6.07
CA ASN A 63 12.36 -28.79 7.06
C ASN A 63 12.93 -28.84 8.48
N PHE A 64 12.46 -27.95 9.32
CA PHE A 64 12.74 -27.95 10.75
C PHE A 64 11.47 -27.71 11.56
N THR A 65 11.46 -28.22 12.80
CA THR A 65 10.41 -27.92 13.79
C THR A 65 10.98 -28.10 15.19
N PHE A 66 10.68 -27.18 16.10
CA PHE A 66 11.06 -27.26 17.50
C PHE A 66 10.21 -26.30 18.35
N SER A 67 10.21 -26.54 19.66
CA SER A 67 9.51 -25.68 20.63
C SER A 67 10.41 -24.55 21.08
N VAL A 68 9.89 -23.32 21.05
CA VAL A 68 10.61 -22.11 21.39
C VAL A 68 9.85 -21.36 22.49
N PRO A 69 10.51 -20.77 23.50
CA PRO A 69 9.85 -19.96 24.52
C PRO A 69 9.08 -18.80 23.90
N VAL A 70 7.90 -18.49 24.48
CA VAL A 70 7.10 -17.34 24.03
C VAL A 70 7.82 -16.02 24.32
N GLY A 71 7.47 -15.01 23.53
CA GLY A 71 8.09 -13.69 23.54
C GLY A 71 9.00 -13.46 22.35
N ARG A 72 9.85 -12.43 22.42
CA ARG A 72 10.81 -12.16 21.37
C ARG A 72 12.00 -13.07 21.46
N GLN A 73 12.31 -13.74 20.34
CA GLN A 73 13.40 -14.67 20.22
C GLN A 73 14.25 -14.34 19.00
N LYS A 74 15.56 -14.62 19.10
CA LYS A 74 16.50 -14.55 18.00
C LYS A 74 16.87 -15.96 17.58
N LEU A 75 16.55 -16.31 16.35
CA LEU A 75 16.91 -17.59 15.76
C LEU A 75 18.09 -17.42 14.83
N ARG A 76 19.14 -18.18 15.04
CA ARG A 76 20.30 -18.26 14.17
C ARG A 76 20.24 -19.50 13.31
N PHE A 77 20.35 -19.30 12.00
CA PHE A 77 20.41 -20.33 10.96
C PHE A 77 21.82 -20.41 10.40
N SER A 78 22.39 -21.59 10.32
CA SER A 78 23.75 -21.79 9.77
C SER A 78 23.84 -23.11 9.03
N SER A 79 24.60 -23.12 7.94
CA SER A 79 24.94 -24.31 7.16
C SER A 79 26.33 -24.14 6.56
N VAL A 80 27.07 -25.25 6.40
CA VAL A 80 28.42 -25.23 5.84
C VAL A 80 28.39 -24.74 4.40
N GLY A 81 29.23 -23.74 4.08
CA GLY A 81 29.28 -23.11 2.76
C GLY A 81 28.27 -21.99 2.55
N PHE A 82 27.53 -21.59 3.60
CA PHE A 82 26.52 -20.51 3.55
C PHE A 82 26.80 -19.44 4.61
N LEU A 83 26.36 -18.22 4.34
CA LEU A 83 26.35 -17.15 5.32
C LEU A 83 25.30 -17.44 6.39
N SER A 84 25.71 -17.45 7.65
CA SER A 84 24.76 -17.58 8.77
C SER A 84 23.80 -16.40 8.80
N GLN A 85 22.51 -16.66 9.09
CA GLN A 85 21.47 -15.64 9.17
C GLN A 85 20.80 -15.64 10.54
N THR A 86 20.59 -14.46 11.12
CA THR A 86 19.80 -14.30 12.35
C THR A 86 18.47 -13.63 12.02
N ILE A 87 17.37 -14.20 12.52
CA ILE A 87 16.01 -13.70 12.35
C ILE A 87 15.39 -13.43 13.70
N ASP A 88 14.90 -12.21 13.92
CA ASP A 88 14.12 -11.85 15.10
C ASP A 88 12.66 -12.25 14.88
N ILE A 89 12.07 -12.99 15.80
CA ILE A 89 10.68 -13.46 15.75
C ILE A 89 9.93 -13.12 17.03
N LEU A 90 8.61 -12.96 16.92
CA LEU A 90 7.70 -12.90 18.04
C LEU A 90 6.94 -14.22 18.13
N VAL A 91 7.12 -14.94 19.24
CA VAL A 91 6.47 -16.23 19.51
C VAL A 91 5.31 -15.98 20.47
N ASN A 92 4.09 -16.28 20.03
CA ASN A 92 2.87 -16.17 20.83
C ASN A 92 2.19 -17.53 20.92
N THR A 93 1.59 -17.86 22.06
CA THR A 93 0.82 -19.11 22.22
C THR A 93 -0.45 -19.10 21.36
N GLY A 94 -0.85 -20.27 20.88
CA GLY A 94 -2.05 -20.45 20.06
C GLY A 94 -1.86 -20.10 18.58
N LYS A 95 -0.61 -19.81 18.16
CA LYS A 95 -0.26 -19.60 16.75
C LYS A 95 1.19 -20.00 16.52
N GLU A 96 1.41 -20.98 15.64
CA GLU A 96 2.76 -21.39 15.24
C GLU A 96 3.47 -20.29 14.44
N VAL A 97 4.79 -20.22 14.57
CA VAL A 97 5.62 -19.36 13.73
C VAL A 97 6.15 -20.21 12.58
N VAL A 98 5.84 -19.80 11.35
CA VAL A 98 6.31 -20.47 10.13
C VAL A 98 7.34 -19.61 9.43
N LEU A 99 8.54 -20.14 9.18
CA LEU A 99 9.65 -19.42 8.58
C LEU A 99 10.14 -20.14 7.31
N ASN A 100 10.26 -19.41 6.22
CA ASN A 100 10.95 -19.85 5.02
C ASN A 100 12.28 -19.09 4.95
N VAL A 101 13.39 -19.79 5.20
CA VAL A 101 14.70 -19.16 5.36
C VAL A 101 15.58 -19.50 4.16
N VAL A 102 16.18 -18.45 3.60
CA VAL A 102 17.08 -18.57 2.45
C VAL A 102 18.49 -18.20 2.89
N LEU A 103 19.42 -19.12 2.88
CA LEU A 103 20.83 -18.85 3.19
C LEU A 103 21.62 -18.59 1.90
N GLU A 104 22.30 -17.46 1.83
CA GLU A 104 23.15 -17.11 0.68
C GLU A 104 24.47 -17.90 0.75
N PRO A 105 24.95 -18.45 -0.39
CA PRO A 105 26.24 -19.11 -0.43
C PRO A 105 27.38 -18.19 0.02
N SER A 106 28.30 -18.70 0.84
CA SER A 106 29.50 -17.99 1.24
C SER A 106 30.58 -18.15 0.16
N SER A 107 31.01 -17.03 -0.40
CA SER A 107 32.18 -17.03 -1.32
C SER A 107 33.52 -16.88 -0.60
N VAL A 108 33.51 -16.85 0.73
CA VAL A 108 34.72 -16.71 1.55
C VAL A 108 35.21 -18.10 1.94
N GLU A 109 36.36 -18.51 1.47
CA GLU A 109 37.12 -19.66 2.02
C GLU A 109 37.30 -19.50 3.53
N LEU A 110 37.09 -20.58 4.27
CA LEU A 110 37.10 -20.67 5.72
C LEU A 110 38.43 -20.15 6.34
N GLN A 111 38.53 -18.88 6.55
CA GLN A 111 39.43 -18.31 7.53
C GLN A 111 38.63 -17.81 8.71
N GLY A 112 38.34 -18.66 9.71
CA GLY A 112 38.07 -18.40 11.11
C GLY A 112 37.16 -17.20 11.53
N VAL A 113 36.66 -16.40 10.61
CA VAL A 113 35.79 -15.24 10.89
C VAL A 113 34.34 -15.62 10.51
N GLU A 114 33.54 -15.83 11.51
CA GLU A 114 32.13 -16.08 11.35
C GLU A 114 31.41 -14.84 10.80
N VAL A 115 31.02 -14.89 9.54
CA VAL A 115 30.26 -13.84 8.89
C VAL A 115 28.77 -14.12 9.12
N VAL A 116 28.15 -13.37 10.03
CA VAL A 116 26.71 -13.41 10.26
C VAL A 116 26.05 -12.41 9.30
N ALA A 117 25.38 -12.91 8.27
CA ALA A 117 24.45 -12.10 7.51
C ALA A 117 23.16 -11.93 8.35
N ARG A 118 22.81 -10.70 8.67
CA ARG A 118 21.50 -10.43 9.28
C ARG A 118 20.47 -10.29 8.18
N HIS A 119 19.24 -10.71 8.47
CA HIS A 119 18.12 -10.45 7.58
C HIS A 119 17.93 -8.93 7.46
N ASP A 120 18.42 -8.40 6.35
CA ASP A 120 18.34 -6.98 6.04
C ASP A 120 16.93 -6.68 5.48
N LYS A 121 16.03 -6.25 6.35
CA LYS A 121 14.66 -5.85 5.97
C LYS A 121 14.63 -4.69 4.97
N SER A 122 15.72 -3.97 4.80
CA SER A 122 15.85 -2.94 3.78
C SER A 122 16.00 -3.51 2.37
N ARG A 123 16.26 -4.83 2.24
CA ARG A 123 16.36 -5.51 0.94
C ARG A 123 15.00 -6.05 0.54
N PRO A 124 14.54 -5.76 -0.69
CA PRO A 124 13.33 -6.35 -1.24
C PRO A 124 13.40 -7.88 -1.31
N ILE A 125 12.25 -8.53 -1.15
CA ILE A 125 12.10 -9.99 -1.32
C ILE A 125 12.39 -10.37 -2.77
N ASN A 126 11.97 -9.53 -3.71
CA ASN A 126 12.23 -9.74 -5.12
C ASN A 126 13.72 -9.59 -5.45
N LYS A 127 14.35 -10.68 -5.85
CA LYS A 127 15.79 -10.77 -6.13
C LYS A 127 16.26 -9.93 -7.33
N LEU A 128 15.37 -9.53 -8.21
CA LEU A 128 15.64 -8.71 -9.38
C LEU A 128 15.67 -7.21 -9.06
N THR A 129 15.27 -6.82 -7.85
CA THR A 129 15.28 -5.43 -7.39
C THR A 129 16.62 -5.08 -6.76
N VAL A 130 17.17 -3.93 -7.13
CA VAL A 130 18.45 -3.45 -6.58
C VAL A 130 18.28 -2.30 -5.58
N THR A 131 17.32 -1.38 -5.81
CA THR A 131 16.99 -0.25 -4.94
C THR A 131 15.53 0.18 -5.16
N GLY A 132 15.08 1.27 -4.51
CA GLY A 132 13.77 1.88 -4.74
C GLY A 132 12.59 1.11 -4.12
N ALA A 133 12.84 0.10 -3.30
CA ALA A 133 11.80 -0.68 -2.64
C ALA A 133 12.15 -0.97 -1.17
N ARG A 134 11.11 -1.26 -0.38
CA ARG A 134 11.21 -1.67 1.01
C ARG A 134 10.28 -2.84 1.29
N THR A 135 10.80 -3.86 1.96
CA THR A 135 9.99 -4.95 2.51
C THR A 135 9.40 -4.53 3.85
N PHE A 136 8.16 -4.88 4.08
CA PHE A 136 7.47 -4.71 5.36
C PHE A 136 6.84 -6.01 5.83
N SER A 137 6.69 -6.13 7.14
CA SER A 137 6.10 -7.30 7.78
C SER A 137 4.70 -7.01 8.34
N THR A 138 3.92 -8.07 8.51
CA THR A 138 2.63 -8.00 9.20
C THR A 138 2.77 -7.49 10.63
N GLU A 139 3.87 -7.84 11.31
CA GLU A 139 4.15 -7.35 12.67
C GLU A 139 4.32 -5.82 12.69
N GLU A 140 5.06 -5.23 11.74
CA GLU A 140 5.22 -3.77 11.62
C GLU A 140 3.89 -3.09 11.36
N THR A 141 3.05 -3.69 10.50
CA THR A 141 1.71 -3.16 10.19
C THR A 141 0.81 -3.08 11.44
N PHE A 142 0.90 -4.06 12.34
CA PHE A 142 0.14 -4.02 13.59
C PHE A 142 0.77 -3.17 14.69
N ARG A 143 2.10 -2.96 14.65
CA ARG A 143 2.84 -2.31 15.71
C ARG A 143 2.87 -0.80 15.59
N PHE A 144 3.00 -0.25 14.36
CA PHE A 144 3.15 1.20 14.19
C PHE A 144 1.89 1.94 14.62
N ALA A 145 2.06 2.91 15.53
CA ALA A 145 0.96 3.77 15.97
C ALA A 145 0.30 4.48 14.78
N GLY A 146 -1.02 4.57 14.77
CA GLY A 146 -1.81 5.16 13.70
C GLY A 146 -1.95 4.31 12.44
N SER A 147 -1.34 3.12 12.37
CA SER A 147 -1.51 2.19 11.23
C SER A 147 -2.85 1.45 11.26
N LEU A 148 -3.41 1.22 12.45
CA LEU A 148 -4.66 0.46 12.68
C LEU A 148 -4.64 -0.95 12.05
N GLY A 149 -3.45 -1.52 11.83
CA GLY A 149 -3.31 -2.80 11.14
C GLY A 149 -3.56 -2.74 9.63
N ASP A 150 -3.47 -1.58 9.02
CA ASP A 150 -3.66 -1.34 7.58
C ASP A 150 -2.30 -1.09 6.89
N PRO A 151 -1.90 -1.89 5.87
CA PRO A 151 -0.65 -1.69 5.15
C PRO A 151 -0.54 -0.31 4.49
N ALA A 152 -1.64 0.24 3.94
CA ALA A 152 -1.66 1.55 3.30
C ALA A 152 -1.36 2.68 4.31
N ARG A 153 -1.89 2.58 5.53
CA ARG A 153 -1.59 3.54 6.61
C ARG A 153 -0.19 3.35 7.17
N MET A 154 0.28 2.12 7.24
CA MET A 154 1.62 1.79 7.75
C MET A 154 2.72 2.38 6.86
N VAL A 155 2.62 2.25 5.53
CA VAL A 155 3.65 2.76 4.60
C VAL A 155 3.77 4.29 4.60
N ARG A 156 2.80 5.03 5.14
CA ARG A 156 2.94 6.47 5.42
C ARG A 156 4.03 6.79 6.44
N SER A 157 4.61 5.78 7.07
CA SER A 157 5.80 5.93 7.92
C SER A 157 7.09 5.80 7.14
N PHE A 158 7.06 5.50 5.82
CA PHE A 158 8.22 5.37 4.97
C PHE A 158 8.65 6.69 4.34
N PRO A 159 9.92 6.83 3.91
CA PRO A 159 10.36 8.03 3.21
C PRO A 159 9.58 8.21 1.91
N GLY A 160 9.39 9.44 1.48
CA GLY A 160 8.72 9.76 0.22
C GLY A 160 7.22 9.51 0.16
N VAL A 161 6.60 8.94 1.21
CA VAL A 161 5.16 8.68 1.25
C VAL A 161 4.44 9.78 2.02
N ILE A 162 3.71 10.62 1.29
CA ILE A 162 3.13 11.86 1.79
C ILE A 162 1.72 11.60 2.32
N PRO A 163 1.35 12.11 3.51
CA PRO A 163 -0.02 12.07 3.99
C PRO A 163 -0.88 13.07 3.21
N ALA A 164 -1.93 12.59 2.55
CA ALA A 164 -2.87 13.45 1.83
C ALA A 164 -4.15 13.70 2.64
N ASN A 165 -4.72 12.62 3.16
CA ASN A 165 -5.96 12.63 3.92
C ASN A 165 -5.92 11.54 5.00
N ASP A 166 -6.16 11.92 6.25
CA ASP A 166 -6.13 11.01 7.39
C ASP A 166 -7.29 10.01 7.40
N SER A 167 -8.40 10.38 6.78
CA SER A 167 -9.60 9.55 6.72
C SER A 167 -9.60 8.54 5.57
N ARG A 168 -8.65 8.64 4.61
CA ARG A 168 -8.59 7.84 3.40
C ARG A 168 -7.22 7.18 3.22
N ASN A 169 -7.15 6.15 2.41
CA ASN A 169 -5.95 5.36 2.14
C ASN A 169 -5.26 5.73 0.82
N ASP A 170 -5.44 6.94 0.32
CA ASP A 170 -4.71 7.42 -0.85
C ASP A 170 -3.21 7.52 -0.53
N ILE A 171 -2.37 7.06 -1.47
CA ILE A 171 -0.92 6.96 -1.29
C ILE A 171 -0.24 7.86 -2.33
N ILE A 172 0.35 8.94 -1.86
CA ILE A 172 1.14 9.86 -2.67
C ILE A 172 2.61 9.51 -2.47
N ILE A 173 3.31 9.16 -3.54
CA ILE A 173 4.70 8.73 -3.49
C ILE A 173 5.57 9.72 -4.25
N ARG A 174 6.53 10.38 -3.53
CA ARG A 174 7.50 11.29 -4.14
C ARG A 174 6.85 12.41 -4.97
N GLY A 175 5.64 12.86 -4.57
CA GLY A 175 4.88 13.87 -5.27
C GLY A 175 4.11 13.39 -6.51
N ASN A 176 4.12 12.08 -6.81
CA ASN A 176 3.29 11.51 -7.86
C ASN A 176 1.84 11.36 -7.40
N SER A 177 0.92 11.54 -8.34
CA SER A 177 -0.49 11.26 -8.15
C SER A 177 -0.74 9.80 -7.72
N PRO A 178 -1.67 9.54 -6.79
CA PRO A 178 -2.01 8.20 -6.36
C PRO A 178 -2.63 7.33 -7.47
N ILE A 179 -3.11 7.88 -8.59
CA ILE A 179 -3.56 7.09 -9.75
C ILE A 179 -2.42 6.25 -10.36
N GLY A 180 -1.17 6.63 -10.10
CA GLY A 180 0.03 5.92 -10.55
C GLY A 180 0.42 4.72 -9.69
N VAL A 181 -0.31 4.41 -8.62
CA VAL A 181 -0.02 3.30 -7.70
C VAL A 181 -0.75 2.04 -8.14
N GLN A 182 0.00 0.95 -8.28
CA GLN A 182 -0.54 -0.37 -8.59
C GLN A 182 -0.65 -1.25 -7.34
N TRP A 183 -1.77 -1.93 -7.18
CA TRP A 183 -1.99 -2.94 -6.15
C TRP A 183 -1.92 -4.33 -6.76
N SER A 184 -1.13 -5.20 -6.15
CA SER A 184 -1.02 -6.61 -6.54
C SER A 184 -1.15 -7.50 -5.31
N LEU A 185 -2.08 -8.46 -5.34
CA LEU A 185 -2.27 -9.46 -4.29
C LEU A 185 -1.95 -10.84 -4.88
N ASP A 186 -0.85 -11.47 -4.41
CA ASP A 186 -0.32 -12.75 -4.96
C ASP A 186 -0.17 -12.74 -6.50
N GLY A 187 0.15 -11.57 -7.09
CA GLY A 187 0.33 -11.38 -8.53
C GLY A 187 -0.94 -10.98 -9.28
N VAL A 188 -2.11 -11.03 -8.65
CA VAL A 188 -3.36 -10.48 -9.20
C VAL A 188 -3.37 -8.97 -9.02
N GLU A 189 -3.39 -8.22 -10.11
CA GLU A 189 -3.52 -6.76 -10.07
C GLU A 189 -4.97 -6.37 -9.82
N VAL A 190 -5.20 -5.60 -8.77
CA VAL A 190 -6.52 -5.12 -8.35
C VAL A 190 -6.55 -3.60 -8.44
N PRO A 191 -7.58 -2.98 -9.03
CA PRO A 191 -7.63 -1.52 -9.18
C PRO A 191 -7.56 -0.78 -7.85
N ASN A 192 -8.33 -1.24 -6.86
CA ASN A 192 -8.39 -0.69 -5.51
C ASN A 192 -8.72 -1.79 -4.49
N LEU A 193 -8.06 -1.80 -3.36
CA LEU A 193 -8.25 -2.75 -2.26
C LEU A 193 -8.85 -2.07 -1.02
N ASN A 194 -9.71 -1.05 -1.23
CA ASN A 194 -10.37 -0.35 -0.14
C ASN A 194 -11.89 -0.36 -0.30
N HIS A 195 -12.58 -0.36 0.83
CA HIS A 195 -14.02 -0.09 0.91
C HIS A 195 -14.29 1.39 0.67
N PHE A 196 -15.50 1.71 0.20
CA PHE A 196 -15.95 3.08 -0.11
C PHE A 196 -15.04 3.76 -1.15
N ASN A 197 -14.55 2.96 -2.09
CA ASN A 197 -13.95 3.52 -3.28
C ASN A 197 -15.07 4.12 -4.12
N THR A 198 -14.82 5.29 -4.64
CA THR A 198 -15.71 5.95 -5.59
C THR A 198 -15.01 6.01 -6.91
N GLY A 199 -15.76 5.77 -7.92
CA GLY A 199 -15.47 6.03 -9.32
C GLY A 199 -14.06 5.89 -9.81
N ILE A 200 -13.96 6.29 -10.96
CA ILE A 200 -13.00 5.95 -11.98
C ILE A 200 -11.62 6.60 -11.77
N ALA A 201 -11.53 7.62 -10.92
CA ALA A 201 -10.26 8.30 -10.66
C ALA A 201 -9.87 8.34 -9.17
N MET A 202 -10.68 7.81 -8.29
CA MET A 202 -10.36 7.76 -6.86
C MET A 202 -9.61 6.49 -6.49
N THR A 203 -8.47 6.66 -5.86
CA THR A 203 -7.47 5.61 -5.64
C THR A 203 -7.48 5.04 -4.24
N GLY A 204 -8.08 5.73 -3.29
CA GLY A 204 -8.18 5.34 -1.89
C GLY A 204 -9.59 4.95 -1.49
N GLY A 205 -9.79 4.78 -0.20
CA GLY A 205 -11.04 4.50 0.48
C GLY A 205 -10.79 4.60 1.98
N GLN A 206 -11.84 4.53 2.80
CA GLN A 206 -11.69 4.76 4.24
C GLN A 206 -11.11 3.56 4.98
N VAL A 207 -11.40 2.34 4.55
CA VAL A 207 -11.02 1.08 5.20
C VAL A 207 -10.49 0.12 4.15
N THR A 208 -9.33 -0.49 4.42
CA THR A 208 -8.78 -1.52 3.53
C THR A 208 -9.62 -2.79 3.53
N MET A 209 -9.78 -3.44 2.39
CA MET A 209 -10.29 -4.82 2.27
C MET A 209 -9.22 -5.85 2.62
N LEU A 210 -7.95 -5.43 2.71
CA LEU A 210 -6.85 -6.31 3.06
C LEU A 210 -6.90 -6.70 4.52
N ASN A 211 -6.82 -7.98 4.77
CA ASN A 211 -6.66 -8.50 6.11
C ASN A 211 -5.19 -8.82 6.39
N THR A 212 -4.57 -8.00 7.23
CA THR A 212 -3.15 -8.14 7.57
C THR A 212 -2.81 -9.49 8.22
N ASN A 213 -3.76 -10.16 8.90
CA ASN A 213 -3.55 -11.50 9.44
C ASN A 213 -3.29 -12.57 8.36
N LEU A 214 -3.72 -12.31 7.12
CA LEU A 214 -3.54 -13.20 5.97
C LEU A 214 -2.28 -12.89 5.17
N LEU A 215 -1.63 -11.75 5.41
CA LEU A 215 -0.45 -11.34 4.65
C LEU A 215 0.82 -11.98 5.20
N SER A 216 1.81 -12.14 4.34
CA SER A 216 3.22 -12.36 4.67
C SER A 216 4.01 -11.08 4.47
N ASN A 217 5.34 -11.15 4.63
CA ASN A 217 6.21 -10.04 4.25
C ASN A 217 5.96 -9.70 2.77
N SER A 218 5.86 -8.43 2.49
CA SER A 218 5.47 -7.88 1.19
C SER A 218 6.40 -6.75 0.79
N ASP A 219 6.55 -6.49 -0.51
CA ASP A 219 7.38 -5.41 -1.02
C ASP A 219 6.53 -4.19 -1.41
N PHE A 220 7.02 -3.01 -1.05
CA PHE A 220 6.50 -1.74 -1.48
C PHE A 220 7.56 -1.01 -2.31
N TYR A 221 7.26 -0.77 -3.58
CA TYR A 221 8.14 -0.09 -4.53
C TYR A 221 7.75 1.38 -4.65
N MET A 222 8.74 2.26 -4.57
CA MET A 222 8.61 3.70 -4.76
C MET A 222 9.30 4.16 -6.06
N SER A 223 10.16 3.31 -6.63
CA SER A 223 10.82 3.49 -7.93
C SER A 223 11.53 2.20 -8.35
N ALA A 224 12.13 2.18 -9.53
CA ALA A 224 13.10 1.18 -9.98
C ALA A 224 12.63 -0.29 -9.85
N TRP A 225 11.33 -0.55 -10.00
CA TRP A 225 10.80 -1.91 -9.95
C TRP A 225 11.23 -2.77 -11.14
N PRO A 226 11.31 -4.11 -10.96
CA PRO A 226 11.73 -5.06 -11.99
C PRO A 226 10.87 -5.02 -13.26
N ALA A 227 11.40 -5.59 -14.36
CA ALA A 227 10.70 -5.65 -15.64
C ALA A 227 9.40 -6.48 -15.62
N SER A 228 9.20 -7.31 -14.61
CA SER A 228 7.95 -8.06 -14.40
C SER A 228 6.73 -7.19 -14.07
N TYR A 229 6.94 -5.94 -13.65
CA TYR A 229 5.86 -4.98 -13.35
C TYR A 229 5.77 -3.92 -14.46
N GLY A 230 4.56 -3.59 -14.86
CA GLY A 230 4.26 -2.54 -15.85
C GLY A 230 2.93 -1.87 -15.53
N ASN A 231 2.56 -0.87 -16.32
CA ASN A 231 1.33 -0.11 -16.15
C ASN A 231 1.25 0.58 -14.77
N ALA A 232 2.37 1.17 -14.33
CA ALA A 232 2.49 1.95 -13.09
C ALA A 232 3.55 3.03 -13.25
N MET A 233 3.36 4.19 -12.60
CA MET A 233 4.31 5.32 -12.63
C MET A 233 4.73 5.80 -11.24
N ALA A 234 3.88 5.69 -10.22
CA ALA A 234 4.15 6.21 -8.88
C ALA A 234 4.75 5.15 -7.94
N GLY A 235 4.19 3.95 -7.92
CA GLY A 235 4.67 2.88 -7.06
C GLY A 235 3.84 1.60 -7.16
N ILE A 236 4.30 0.56 -6.45
CA ILE A 236 3.65 -0.75 -6.48
C ILE A 236 3.59 -1.35 -5.07
N PHE A 237 2.40 -1.80 -4.67
CA PHE A 237 2.22 -2.72 -3.56
C PHE A 237 2.24 -4.16 -4.10
N ASP A 238 3.30 -4.90 -3.84
CA ASP A 238 3.37 -6.33 -4.13
C ASP A 238 3.08 -7.12 -2.84
N LEU A 239 1.79 -7.31 -2.60
CA LEU A 239 1.27 -7.97 -1.41
C LEU A 239 1.26 -9.48 -1.60
N LYS A 240 1.78 -10.20 -0.61
CA LYS A 240 1.81 -11.66 -0.59
C LYS A 240 0.95 -12.19 0.54
N MET A 241 0.07 -13.12 0.23
CA MET A 241 -0.65 -13.88 1.25
C MET A 241 0.22 -15.03 1.75
N ARG A 242 0.19 -15.27 3.06
CA ARG A 242 0.86 -16.43 3.64
C ARG A 242 0.10 -17.72 3.33
N LYS A 243 0.75 -18.86 3.44
CA LYS A 243 0.09 -20.17 3.44
C LYS A 243 -0.58 -20.41 4.79
N GLY A 244 -1.67 -21.16 4.79
CA GLY A 244 -2.30 -21.65 6.00
C GLY A 244 -1.44 -22.69 6.73
N ASN A 245 -1.77 -22.95 7.99
CA ASN A 245 -1.07 -23.98 8.78
C ASN A 245 -1.44 -25.39 8.26
N SER A 246 -0.45 -26.13 7.74
CA SER A 246 -0.66 -27.49 7.24
C SER A 246 -0.57 -28.59 8.32
N LYS A 247 -0.42 -28.22 9.62
CA LYS A 247 -0.22 -29.17 10.72
C LYS A 247 -1.26 -29.05 11.82
N LYS A 248 -1.80 -27.85 12.04
CA LYS A 248 -2.81 -27.55 13.08
C LYS A 248 -3.93 -26.71 12.50
N HIS A 249 -5.08 -26.71 13.17
CA HIS A 249 -6.12 -25.71 12.98
C HIS A 249 -5.91 -24.58 13.96
N GLU A 250 -5.81 -23.36 13.43
CA GLU A 250 -5.64 -22.13 14.18
C GLU A 250 -6.75 -21.16 13.86
N PHE A 251 -7.13 -20.36 14.87
CA PHE A 251 -8.24 -19.42 14.78
C PHE A 251 -7.83 -18.09 15.38
N TRP A 252 -8.42 -17.03 14.85
CA TRP A 252 -8.30 -15.70 15.45
C TRP A 252 -9.63 -14.97 15.42
N GLY A 253 -9.80 -14.07 16.39
CA GLY A 253 -10.86 -13.09 16.41
C GLY A 253 -10.28 -11.71 16.69
N GLN A 254 -10.83 -10.69 16.04
CA GLN A 254 -10.45 -9.31 16.28
C GLN A 254 -11.69 -8.43 16.26
N MET A 255 -11.69 -7.39 17.11
CA MET A 255 -12.68 -6.32 17.10
C MET A 255 -11.94 -4.99 17.27
N GLY A 256 -12.21 -4.02 16.38
CA GLY A 256 -11.56 -2.72 16.39
C GLY A 256 -12.04 -1.83 15.26
N PHE A 257 -11.26 -0.80 14.93
CA PHE A 257 -11.60 0.14 13.86
C PHE A 257 -11.95 -0.56 12.53
N ASN A 258 -11.18 -1.59 12.18
CA ASN A 258 -11.39 -2.37 10.94
C ASN A 258 -12.54 -3.38 11.03
N GLY A 259 -13.47 -3.26 11.99
CA GLY A 259 -14.63 -4.13 12.09
C GLY A 259 -14.47 -5.28 13.08
N PHE A 260 -15.46 -6.15 13.10
CA PHE A 260 -15.42 -7.46 13.77
C PHE A 260 -14.93 -8.50 12.76
N GLU A 261 -13.89 -9.22 13.11
CA GLU A 261 -13.21 -10.18 12.26
C GLU A 261 -13.12 -11.55 12.92
N LEU A 262 -13.37 -12.58 12.14
CA LEU A 262 -13.07 -13.97 12.46
C LEU A 262 -12.24 -14.60 11.36
N GLY A 263 -11.25 -15.39 11.75
CA GLY A 263 -10.46 -16.12 10.79
C GLY A 263 -10.06 -17.50 11.25
N SER A 264 -9.70 -18.33 10.28
CA SER A 264 -9.31 -19.72 10.50
C SER A 264 -8.31 -20.17 9.46
N GLU A 265 -7.40 -21.03 9.87
CA GLU A 265 -6.47 -21.72 8.99
C GLU A 265 -6.28 -23.18 9.45
N GLY A 266 -5.84 -24.00 8.52
CA GLY A 266 -5.60 -25.40 8.85
C GLY A 266 -5.29 -26.26 7.62
N TYR A 267 -5.08 -27.53 7.87
CA TYR A 267 -4.85 -28.53 6.83
C TYR A 267 -6.16 -29.09 6.27
N PHE A 268 -6.17 -29.52 5.01
CA PHE A 268 -7.27 -30.34 4.45
C PHE A 268 -7.15 -31.80 4.88
N SER A 269 -5.92 -32.29 5.01
CA SER A 269 -5.62 -33.65 5.43
C SER A 269 -4.26 -33.72 6.13
N LYS A 270 -4.18 -34.46 7.22
CA LYS A 270 -2.91 -34.72 7.95
C LYS A 270 -1.83 -35.39 7.11
N LYS A 271 -2.23 -36.00 5.98
CA LYS A 271 -1.30 -36.70 5.06
C LYS A 271 -0.78 -35.77 3.95
N SER A 272 -1.27 -34.56 3.84
CA SER A 272 -0.90 -33.58 2.81
C SER A 272 -0.37 -32.33 3.48
N ASN A 273 0.50 -31.56 2.79
CA ASN A 273 0.89 -30.23 3.20
C ASN A 273 -0.08 -29.15 2.67
N SER A 274 -1.17 -29.57 2.03
CA SER A 274 -2.21 -28.66 1.56
C SER A 274 -2.94 -28.00 2.71
N SER A 275 -3.21 -26.70 2.58
CA SER A 275 -3.79 -25.91 3.66
C SER A 275 -4.78 -24.88 3.14
N TYR A 276 -5.63 -24.40 4.05
CA TYR A 276 -6.52 -23.28 3.81
C TYR A 276 -6.21 -22.15 4.81
N LEU A 277 -6.52 -20.94 4.39
CA LEU A 277 -6.46 -19.72 5.19
C LEU A 277 -7.65 -18.86 4.79
N ALA A 278 -8.51 -18.46 5.73
CA ALA A 278 -9.71 -17.71 5.43
C ALA A 278 -10.06 -16.73 6.56
N SER A 279 -10.65 -15.60 6.20
CA SER A 279 -11.21 -14.65 7.16
C SER A 279 -12.49 -14.00 6.62
N TYR A 280 -13.34 -13.60 7.54
CA TYR A 280 -14.52 -12.79 7.29
C TYR A 280 -14.53 -11.61 8.25
N ARG A 281 -14.87 -10.43 7.72
CA ARG A 281 -14.97 -9.19 8.49
C ARG A 281 -16.28 -8.48 8.21
N TYR A 282 -16.82 -7.83 9.26
CA TYR A 282 -18.06 -7.07 9.22
C TYR A 282 -17.93 -5.74 9.94
N SER A 283 -18.58 -4.69 9.46
CA SER A 283 -18.47 -3.35 10.01
C SER A 283 -19.11 -3.23 11.40
N ILE A 284 -18.41 -2.60 12.36
CA ILE A 284 -18.93 -2.34 13.69
C ILE A 284 -20.03 -1.28 13.68
N PRO A 285 -19.93 -0.14 12.95
CA PRO A 285 -21.02 0.83 12.90
C PRO A 285 -22.36 0.22 12.48
N ASP A 286 -22.38 -0.61 11.43
CA ASP A 286 -23.60 -1.30 10.99
C ASP A 286 -24.13 -2.29 12.05
N LEU A 287 -23.23 -2.98 12.77
CA LEU A 287 -23.62 -3.85 13.89
C LEU A 287 -24.21 -3.05 15.04
N MET A 288 -23.64 -1.90 15.39
CA MET A 288 -24.14 -1.02 16.45
C MET A 288 -25.52 -0.46 16.10
N GLU A 289 -25.74 -0.05 14.86
CA GLU A 289 -27.07 0.39 14.38
C GLU A 289 -28.14 -0.71 14.54
N LYS A 290 -27.82 -1.96 14.16
CA LYS A 290 -28.73 -3.10 14.29
C LYS A 290 -29.12 -3.43 15.72
N ILE A 291 -28.29 -3.08 16.71
CA ILE A 291 -28.60 -3.24 18.13
C ILE A 291 -29.14 -1.97 18.81
N GLY A 292 -29.50 -0.95 18.01
CA GLY A 292 -30.21 0.24 18.47
C GLY A 292 -29.33 1.45 18.79
N PHE A 293 -28.02 1.43 18.47
CA PHE A 293 -27.14 2.60 18.60
C PHE A 293 -27.00 3.30 17.24
N TYR A 294 -27.69 4.38 17.04
CA TYR A 294 -27.60 5.19 15.83
C TYR A 294 -26.53 6.25 15.96
N THR A 295 -25.69 6.40 14.92
CA THR A 295 -24.54 7.32 14.90
C THR A 295 -24.64 8.40 13.82
N GLY A 296 -25.81 8.57 13.17
CA GLY A 296 -26.04 9.54 12.08
C GLY A 296 -25.57 9.00 10.73
N ILE A 297 -24.29 8.75 10.53
CA ILE A 297 -23.72 8.13 9.35
C ILE A 297 -23.29 6.71 9.69
N THR A 298 -23.87 5.71 9.02
CA THR A 298 -23.52 4.31 9.27
C THR A 298 -22.83 3.70 8.04
N PRO A 299 -21.51 3.68 8.00
CA PRO A 299 -20.77 2.98 6.95
C PRO A 299 -20.94 1.46 7.12
N LYS A 300 -21.52 0.82 6.11
CA LYS A 300 -21.77 -0.63 6.06
C LYS A 300 -20.74 -1.28 5.17
N TYR A 301 -20.00 -2.25 5.68
CA TYR A 301 -19.08 -3.02 4.87
C TYR A 301 -18.88 -4.43 5.41
N GLN A 302 -18.53 -5.31 4.50
CA GLN A 302 -18.11 -6.66 4.79
C GLN A 302 -17.08 -7.12 3.77
N ASP A 303 -16.19 -8.00 4.18
CA ASP A 303 -15.28 -8.67 3.28
C ASP A 303 -14.99 -10.11 3.71
N PHE A 304 -14.68 -10.91 2.70
CA PHE A 304 -14.23 -12.28 2.83
C PHE A 304 -12.96 -12.46 2.03
N THR A 305 -11.92 -13.03 2.62
CA THR A 305 -10.67 -13.34 1.94
C THR A 305 -10.26 -14.77 2.25
N MET A 306 -9.82 -15.49 1.23
CA MET A 306 -9.43 -16.90 1.33
C MET A 306 -8.21 -17.19 0.46
N LYS A 307 -7.33 -18.07 0.94
CA LYS A 307 -6.28 -18.72 0.17
C LYS A 307 -6.30 -20.21 0.41
N LEU A 308 -6.22 -20.99 -0.67
CA LEU A 308 -6.11 -22.43 -0.66
C LEU A 308 -4.79 -22.81 -1.32
N ASP A 309 -3.98 -23.61 -0.66
CA ASP A 309 -2.71 -24.11 -1.18
C ASP A 309 -2.76 -25.64 -1.27
N PHE A 310 -2.52 -26.17 -2.49
CA PHE A 310 -2.52 -27.60 -2.78
C PHE A 310 -1.14 -28.02 -3.26
N ASP A 311 -0.42 -28.75 -2.44
CA ASP A 311 0.80 -29.45 -2.83
C ASP A 311 0.41 -30.72 -3.60
N ILE A 312 0.23 -30.60 -4.94
CA ILE A 312 -0.21 -31.71 -5.79
C ILE A 312 0.85 -32.82 -5.79
N ASN A 313 2.11 -32.44 -5.94
CA ASN A 313 3.28 -33.31 -5.81
C ASN A 313 4.55 -32.45 -5.62
N LYS A 314 5.72 -33.08 -5.50
CA LYS A 314 7.01 -32.40 -5.26
C LYS A 314 7.38 -31.33 -6.31
N LYS A 315 6.78 -31.38 -7.50
CA LYS A 315 7.07 -30.44 -8.61
C LYS A 315 5.92 -29.49 -8.94
N ASN A 316 4.73 -29.75 -8.44
CA ASN A 316 3.52 -29.03 -8.80
C ASN A 316 2.80 -28.51 -7.57
N ASN A 317 2.61 -27.21 -7.52
CA ASN A 317 1.81 -26.53 -6.52
C ASN A 317 0.69 -25.74 -7.19
N LEU A 318 -0.51 -25.76 -6.62
CA LEU A 318 -1.66 -24.99 -7.04
C LEU A 318 -2.11 -24.12 -5.87
N SER A 319 -2.22 -22.83 -6.08
CA SER A 319 -2.77 -21.88 -5.10
C SER A 319 -3.99 -21.18 -5.68
N VAL A 320 -5.04 -21.03 -4.88
CA VAL A 320 -6.25 -20.29 -5.23
C VAL A 320 -6.45 -19.20 -4.20
N ILE A 321 -6.64 -17.97 -4.65
CA ILE A 321 -7.03 -16.85 -3.81
C ILE A 321 -8.42 -16.36 -4.20
N ALA A 322 -9.21 -15.96 -3.21
CA ALA A 322 -10.47 -15.27 -3.41
C ALA A 322 -10.59 -14.11 -2.42
N LEU A 323 -11.07 -12.97 -2.90
CA LEU A 323 -11.44 -11.82 -2.08
C LEU A 323 -12.78 -11.29 -2.56
N TYR A 324 -13.67 -11.04 -1.64
CA TYR A 324 -14.93 -10.34 -1.84
C TYR A 324 -15.01 -9.18 -0.85
N GLY A 325 -15.31 -7.99 -1.33
CA GLY A 325 -15.60 -6.83 -0.51
C GLY A 325 -16.87 -6.14 -0.99
N SER A 326 -17.71 -5.71 -0.04
CA SER A 326 -18.89 -4.89 -0.32
C SER A 326 -18.99 -3.78 0.69
N SER A 327 -19.30 -2.59 0.24
CA SER A 327 -19.49 -1.42 1.10
C SER A 327 -20.58 -0.52 0.59
N GLY A 328 -21.27 0.15 1.51
CA GLY A 328 -22.31 1.13 1.22
C GLY A 328 -22.36 2.18 2.32
N ILE A 329 -22.51 3.43 1.91
CA ILE A 329 -22.75 4.57 2.80
C ILE A 329 -23.76 5.50 2.13
N SER A 330 -24.66 6.07 2.92
CA SER A 330 -25.57 7.10 2.46
C SER A 330 -25.72 8.14 3.55
N PHE A 331 -25.66 9.40 3.21
CA PHE A 331 -25.84 10.50 4.14
C PHE A 331 -26.42 11.74 3.45
N VAL A 332 -27.05 12.57 4.23
CA VAL A 332 -27.51 13.91 3.85
C VAL A 332 -26.53 14.89 4.47
N VAL A 333 -26.01 15.80 3.68
CA VAL A 333 -24.91 16.67 4.10
C VAL A 333 -25.27 17.53 5.29
N SER A 334 -26.51 18.05 5.36
CA SER A 334 -27.00 18.86 6.49
C SER A 334 -27.19 18.08 7.81
N GLU A 335 -27.25 16.74 7.75
CA GLU A 335 -27.42 15.87 8.92
C GLU A 335 -26.09 15.43 9.54
N VAL A 336 -24.96 15.79 8.92
CA VAL A 336 -23.62 15.40 9.39
C VAL A 336 -23.13 16.36 10.43
N GLU A 337 -23.08 15.93 11.71
CA GLU A 337 -22.43 16.67 12.79
C GLU A 337 -20.91 16.78 12.52
N ASP A 338 -20.29 17.92 12.84
CA ASP A 338 -18.85 18.19 12.69
C ASP A 338 -18.32 18.45 11.25
N VAL A 339 -19.13 18.59 10.25
CA VAL A 339 -18.69 19.17 8.98
C VAL A 339 -18.95 20.68 9.04
N ASP A 340 -17.88 21.45 9.16
CA ASP A 340 -17.92 22.92 9.09
C ASP A 340 -18.19 23.34 7.62
N ILE A 341 -19.40 23.03 7.15
CA ILE A 341 -19.89 23.42 5.82
C ILE A 341 -20.51 24.80 5.94
N ASP A 342 -20.31 25.61 4.92
CA ASP A 342 -20.93 26.96 4.83
C ASP A 342 -22.43 26.88 5.10
N GLU A 343 -22.87 27.37 6.27
CA GLU A 343 -24.28 27.46 6.62
C GLU A 343 -25.12 28.18 5.56
N ASN A 344 -24.53 29.06 4.75
CA ASN A 344 -25.24 29.81 3.74
C ASN A 344 -25.46 28.98 2.47
N LEU A 345 -24.53 28.12 2.09
CA LEU A 345 -24.72 27.14 1.00
C LEU A 345 -25.75 26.07 1.40
N LEU A 346 -25.66 25.54 2.62
CA LEU A 346 -26.63 24.62 3.19
C LEU A 346 -28.01 25.24 3.44
N LYS A 347 -28.09 26.58 3.62
CA LYS A 347 -29.40 27.26 3.73
C LYS A 347 -30.18 27.28 2.42
N GLN A 348 -29.56 27.02 1.30
CA GLN A 348 -30.21 27.09 -0.02
C GLN A 348 -30.42 25.72 -0.64
N MET A 349 -29.45 24.82 -0.53
CA MET A 349 -29.50 23.49 -1.15
C MET A 349 -28.86 22.44 -0.25
N ASP A 350 -29.51 21.31 -0.09
CA ASP A 350 -28.97 20.15 0.59
C ASP A 350 -28.52 19.09 -0.42
N GLN A 351 -27.61 18.22 -0.01
CA GLN A 351 -27.12 17.13 -0.86
C GLN A 351 -27.25 15.80 -0.17
N ARG A 352 -27.73 14.81 -0.91
CA ARG A 352 -27.72 13.41 -0.51
C ARG A 352 -26.71 12.64 -1.35
N ILE A 353 -25.69 12.12 -0.70
CA ILE A 353 -24.62 11.35 -1.32
C ILE A 353 -24.80 9.88 -0.95
N LYS A 354 -24.78 9.01 -1.94
CA LYS A 354 -24.76 7.58 -1.75
C LYS A 354 -23.55 6.98 -2.45
N ILE A 355 -22.87 6.04 -1.81
CA ILE A 355 -21.74 5.31 -2.38
C ILE A 355 -21.98 3.84 -2.14
N ASP A 356 -22.06 3.06 -3.21
CA ASP A 356 -22.09 1.59 -3.18
C ASP A 356 -20.87 1.08 -3.95
N ALA A 357 -20.11 0.16 -3.34
CA ALA A 357 -18.95 -0.44 -4.00
C ALA A 357 -18.83 -1.93 -3.69
N LYS A 358 -18.52 -2.73 -4.73
CA LYS A 358 -18.26 -4.16 -4.61
C LYS A 358 -17.00 -4.52 -5.39
N THR A 359 -16.21 -5.39 -4.80
CA THR A 359 -14.98 -5.90 -5.43
C THR A 359 -14.94 -7.41 -5.28
N TYR A 360 -14.66 -8.10 -6.39
CA TYR A 360 -14.47 -9.54 -6.44
C TYR A 360 -13.10 -9.82 -7.05
N VAL A 361 -12.33 -10.67 -6.41
CA VAL A 361 -11.02 -11.11 -6.89
C VAL A 361 -10.98 -12.63 -6.82
N LEU A 362 -10.62 -13.27 -7.91
CA LEU A 362 -10.35 -14.69 -7.98
C LEU A 362 -9.03 -14.87 -8.73
N GLY A 363 -8.09 -15.58 -8.14
CA GLY A 363 -6.80 -15.88 -8.74
C GLY A 363 -6.44 -17.36 -8.56
N THR A 364 -5.94 -18.02 -9.60
CA THR A 364 -5.46 -19.39 -9.57
C THR A 364 -4.05 -19.40 -10.12
N THR A 365 -3.08 -19.74 -9.27
CA THR A 365 -1.66 -19.81 -9.62
C THR A 365 -1.20 -21.26 -9.63
N HIS A 366 -0.73 -21.74 -10.77
CA HIS A 366 -0.07 -23.02 -10.91
C HIS A 366 1.43 -22.83 -11.08
N THR A 367 2.21 -23.53 -10.27
CA THR A 367 3.68 -23.51 -10.33
C THR A 367 4.19 -24.90 -10.62
N ILE A 368 5.09 -25.00 -11.61
CA ILE A 368 5.74 -26.26 -12.03
C ILE A 368 7.25 -26.08 -11.95
N ASP A 369 7.92 -26.92 -11.18
CA ASP A 369 9.38 -27.06 -11.16
C ASP A 369 9.78 -28.14 -12.18
N PHE A 370 10.08 -27.72 -13.44
CA PHE A 370 10.55 -28.65 -14.47
C PHE A 370 11.87 -29.32 -14.08
N THR A 371 12.76 -28.50 -13.53
CA THR A 371 14.05 -28.93 -12.98
C THR A 371 14.32 -28.07 -11.72
N PRO A 372 15.29 -28.41 -10.87
CA PRO A 372 15.67 -27.54 -9.74
C PRO A 372 16.08 -26.11 -10.15
N LYS A 373 16.39 -25.91 -11.45
CA LYS A 373 16.83 -24.62 -12.02
C LYS A 373 15.76 -23.89 -12.83
N THR A 374 14.66 -24.57 -13.18
CA THR A 374 13.65 -24.02 -14.12
C THR A 374 12.27 -24.16 -13.54
N LYS A 375 11.65 -23.03 -13.28
CA LYS A 375 10.29 -22.90 -12.74
C LYS A 375 9.39 -22.16 -13.73
N LEU A 376 8.20 -22.70 -13.99
CA LEU A 376 7.11 -22.03 -14.69
C LEU A 376 6.01 -21.67 -13.68
N THR A 377 5.55 -20.45 -13.73
CA THR A 377 4.38 -19.99 -12.95
C THR A 377 3.34 -19.45 -13.90
N THR A 378 2.12 -19.97 -13.82
CA THR A 378 0.97 -19.50 -14.62
C THR A 378 -0.14 -19.05 -13.67
N LEU A 379 -0.63 -17.85 -13.85
CA LEU A 379 -1.72 -17.24 -13.10
C LEU A 379 -2.89 -16.94 -14.05
N LEU A 380 -4.05 -17.42 -13.69
CA LEU A 380 -5.34 -17.03 -14.24
C LEU A 380 -6.07 -16.21 -13.18
N SER A 381 -6.62 -15.05 -13.53
CA SER A 381 -7.38 -14.26 -12.59
C SER A 381 -8.59 -13.56 -13.21
N PHE A 382 -9.58 -13.35 -12.37
CA PHE A 382 -10.76 -12.54 -12.60
C PHE A 382 -10.87 -11.49 -11.51
N VAL A 383 -11.12 -10.24 -11.89
CA VAL A 383 -11.36 -9.12 -10.99
C VAL A 383 -12.57 -8.35 -11.49
N ARG A 384 -13.58 -8.19 -10.63
CA ARG A 384 -14.71 -7.29 -10.86
C ARG A 384 -14.67 -6.13 -9.89
N SER A 385 -14.80 -4.92 -10.39
CA SER A 385 -15.06 -3.70 -9.63
C SER A 385 -16.41 -3.13 -10.07
N ASP A 386 -17.31 -2.94 -9.13
CA ASP A 386 -18.67 -2.43 -9.35
C ASP A 386 -18.88 -1.27 -8.37
N THR A 387 -19.01 -0.05 -8.88
CA THR A 387 -19.20 1.15 -8.09
C THR A 387 -20.35 1.99 -8.62
N HIS A 388 -21.13 2.55 -7.70
CA HIS A 388 -22.24 3.43 -8.02
C HIS A 388 -22.29 4.59 -7.01
N MET A 389 -22.28 5.83 -7.50
CA MET A 389 -22.31 7.04 -6.69
C MET A 389 -23.29 8.08 -7.25
N PRO A 390 -24.58 7.97 -6.92
CA PRO A 390 -25.54 9.05 -7.17
C PRO A 390 -25.39 10.17 -6.13
N VAL A 391 -25.49 11.40 -6.59
CA VAL A 391 -25.60 12.61 -5.79
C VAL A 391 -26.86 13.35 -6.17
N ASP A 392 -27.75 13.54 -5.22
CA ASP A 392 -28.97 14.32 -5.38
C ASP A 392 -28.84 15.65 -4.62
N THR A 393 -29.52 16.67 -5.11
CA THR A 393 -29.69 17.95 -4.41
C THR A 393 -31.15 18.28 -4.19
N MET A 394 -31.44 19.06 -3.15
CA MET A 394 -32.78 19.54 -2.85
C MET A 394 -32.71 21.01 -2.43
N SER A 395 -33.55 21.87 -3.00
CA SER A 395 -33.67 23.27 -2.56
C SER A 395 -34.33 23.33 -1.19
N LEU A 396 -33.70 24.02 -0.25
CA LEU A 396 -34.22 24.25 1.09
C LEU A 396 -35.10 25.52 1.16
N ILE A 397 -35.08 26.32 0.10
CA ILE A 397 -35.84 27.56 0.02
C ILE A 397 -37.24 27.34 -0.57
N GLN A 398 -37.37 26.37 -1.47
CA GLN A 398 -38.64 26.09 -2.14
C GLN A 398 -39.55 25.16 -1.29
N PRO A 399 -40.78 25.60 -0.96
CA PRO A 399 -41.74 24.72 -0.29
C PRO A 399 -42.03 23.48 -1.16
N ASN A 400 -41.92 22.27 -0.58
CA ASN A 400 -42.14 20.97 -1.24
C ASN A 400 -41.11 20.64 -2.35
N ALA A 401 -39.89 21.12 -2.23
CA ALA A 401 -38.83 20.72 -3.14
C ALA A 401 -38.55 19.21 -3.08
N GLU A 402 -38.38 18.60 -4.24
CA GLU A 402 -38.01 17.20 -4.38
C GLU A 402 -36.49 17.08 -4.59
N TRP A 403 -35.94 15.91 -4.22
CA TRP A 403 -34.57 15.54 -4.53
C TRP A 403 -34.40 15.41 -6.04
N LYS A 404 -33.41 16.11 -6.61
CA LYS A 404 -33.07 16.05 -8.03
C LYS A 404 -31.64 15.53 -8.19
N LEU A 405 -31.43 14.66 -9.15
CA LEU A 405 -30.14 14.10 -9.48
C LEU A 405 -29.24 15.21 -10.06
N VAL A 406 -28.05 15.40 -9.49
CA VAL A 406 -27.01 16.33 -10.00
C VAL A 406 -25.79 15.59 -10.54
N TRP A 407 -25.53 14.38 -10.02
CA TRP A 407 -24.44 13.54 -10.47
C TRP A 407 -24.82 12.09 -10.31
N ASP A 408 -24.53 11.27 -11.31
CA ASP A 408 -24.67 9.82 -11.25
C ASP A 408 -23.51 9.15 -11.96
N GLU A 409 -22.70 8.44 -11.20
CA GLU A 409 -21.56 7.71 -11.70
C GLU A 409 -21.73 6.21 -11.44
N GLN A 410 -21.74 5.41 -12.51
CA GLN A 410 -21.76 3.96 -12.46
C GLN A 410 -20.54 3.44 -13.21
N ALA A 411 -19.80 2.53 -12.59
CA ALA A 411 -18.64 1.91 -13.22
C ALA A 411 -18.59 0.44 -12.87
N LEU A 412 -18.86 -0.40 -13.86
CA LEU A 412 -18.64 -1.83 -13.82
C LEU A 412 -17.44 -2.18 -14.69
N GLU A 413 -16.50 -2.90 -14.12
CA GLU A 413 -15.30 -3.33 -14.81
C GLU A 413 -14.99 -4.78 -14.47
N ASP A 414 -15.00 -5.65 -15.46
CA ASP A 414 -14.53 -7.02 -15.40
C ASP A 414 -13.17 -7.15 -16.07
N LYS A 415 -12.21 -7.66 -15.33
CA LYS A 415 -10.87 -7.91 -15.85
C LYS A 415 -10.53 -9.39 -15.76
N TYR A 416 -10.22 -9.98 -16.90
CA TYR A 416 -9.71 -11.35 -17.03
C TYR A 416 -8.23 -11.30 -17.38
N SER A 417 -7.38 -12.00 -16.64
CA SER A 417 -5.95 -11.97 -16.87
C SER A 417 -5.36 -13.36 -17.00
N LEU A 418 -4.48 -13.50 -17.99
CA LEU A 418 -3.59 -14.65 -18.13
C LEU A 418 -2.15 -14.14 -18.01
N TYR A 419 -1.41 -14.64 -17.05
CA TYR A 419 0.00 -14.35 -16.84
C TYR A 419 0.80 -15.64 -16.75
N SER A 420 1.86 -15.74 -17.53
CA SER A 420 2.78 -16.87 -17.48
C SER A 420 4.21 -16.38 -17.46
N LYS A 421 5.02 -16.88 -16.53
CA LYS A 421 6.44 -16.55 -16.42
C LYS A 421 7.29 -17.78 -16.21
N ILE A 422 8.48 -17.74 -16.79
CA ILE A 422 9.52 -18.72 -16.61
C ILE A 422 10.72 -18.07 -15.91
N GLU A 423 11.20 -18.74 -14.86
CA GLU A 423 12.45 -18.41 -14.18
C GLU A 423 13.45 -19.54 -14.48
N HIS A 424 14.64 -19.19 -14.99
CA HIS A 424 15.70 -20.14 -15.23
C HIS A 424 17.03 -19.65 -14.62
N ARG A 425 17.68 -20.53 -13.86
CA ARG A 425 18.97 -20.30 -13.23
C ARG A 425 20.06 -21.03 -13.98
N PHE A 426 20.92 -20.27 -14.65
CA PHE A 426 22.07 -20.85 -15.32
C PHE A 426 23.10 -21.33 -14.31
N SER A 427 23.31 -20.53 -13.24
CA SER A 427 24.27 -20.79 -12.17
C SER A 427 23.85 -20.10 -10.87
N TYR A 428 24.61 -20.24 -9.80
CA TYR A 428 24.43 -19.49 -8.53
C TYR A 428 24.48 -17.97 -8.73
N THR A 429 25.17 -17.51 -9.79
CA THR A 429 25.41 -16.10 -10.04
C THR A 429 24.49 -15.52 -11.08
N SER A 430 23.75 -16.33 -11.85
CA SER A 430 22.98 -15.86 -13.01
C SER A 430 21.58 -16.43 -13.07
N LEU A 431 20.62 -15.54 -13.28
CA LEU A 431 19.18 -15.80 -13.32
C LEU A 431 18.56 -15.02 -14.46
N ILE A 432 17.67 -15.64 -15.23
CA ILE A 432 16.74 -14.97 -16.13
C ILE A 432 15.30 -15.21 -15.69
N GLU A 433 14.48 -14.18 -15.75
CA GLU A 433 13.03 -14.27 -15.67
C GLU A 433 12.43 -13.65 -16.92
N ALA A 434 11.50 -14.34 -17.57
CA ALA A 434 10.76 -13.82 -18.72
C ALA A 434 9.27 -14.19 -18.57
N GLY A 435 8.40 -13.33 -19.04
CA GLY A 435 6.96 -13.57 -18.92
C GLY A 435 6.12 -12.80 -19.91
N VAL A 436 4.89 -13.26 -20.06
CA VAL A 436 3.85 -12.62 -20.86
C VAL A 436 2.59 -12.49 -20.03
N LYS A 437 1.89 -11.39 -20.22
CA LYS A 437 0.62 -11.13 -19.54
C LYS A 437 -0.37 -10.50 -20.53
N TYR A 438 -1.59 -10.99 -20.49
CA TYR A 438 -2.71 -10.42 -21.23
C TYR A 438 -3.82 -10.10 -20.24
N ASP A 439 -4.28 -8.86 -20.23
CA ASP A 439 -5.45 -8.39 -19.49
C ASP A 439 -6.54 -8.03 -20.49
N PHE A 440 -7.68 -8.69 -20.39
CA PHE A 440 -8.90 -8.37 -21.13
C PHE A 440 -9.85 -7.66 -20.18
N TYR A 441 -10.32 -6.49 -20.58
CA TYR A 441 -11.26 -5.65 -19.86
C TYR A 441 -12.60 -5.67 -20.58
N ASP A 442 -13.67 -5.88 -19.84
CA ASP A 442 -15.06 -5.72 -20.25
C ASP A 442 -15.68 -4.67 -19.32
N VAL A 443 -16.16 -3.57 -19.88
CA VAL A 443 -16.51 -2.37 -19.13
C VAL A 443 -17.91 -1.87 -19.48
N ASP A 444 -18.60 -1.34 -18.46
CA ASP A 444 -19.86 -0.63 -18.56
C ASP A 444 -19.75 0.63 -17.69
N TYR A 445 -19.60 1.79 -18.34
CA TYR A 445 -19.40 3.07 -17.69
C TYR A 445 -20.51 4.03 -18.04
N LEU A 446 -21.17 4.57 -17.03
CA LEU A 446 -22.16 5.64 -17.17
C LEU A 446 -21.79 6.79 -16.24
N GLU A 447 -21.76 8.01 -16.77
CA GLU A 447 -21.65 9.23 -15.98
C GLU A 447 -22.59 10.30 -16.50
N LYS A 448 -23.41 10.82 -15.60
CA LYS A 448 -24.36 11.89 -15.86
C LYS A 448 -24.13 13.04 -14.90
N GLU A 449 -24.25 14.26 -15.41
CA GLU A 449 -24.09 15.50 -14.65
C GLU A 449 -25.18 16.51 -15.02
N SER A 450 -25.67 17.25 -14.04
CA SER A 450 -26.55 18.40 -14.30
C SER A 450 -25.70 19.63 -14.61
N VAL A 451 -25.90 20.21 -15.78
CA VAL A 451 -25.09 21.32 -16.31
C VAL A 451 -25.72 22.70 -16.21
N SER A 452 -26.94 22.82 -15.69
CA SER A 452 -27.64 24.11 -15.60
C SER A 452 -28.57 24.21 -14.40
N ASP A 453 -28.97 25.42 -14.02
CA ASP A 453 -30.02 25.68 -13.03
C ASP A 453 -31.36 25.05 -13.40
N GLU A 454 -31.60 24.78 -14.67
CA GLU A 454 -32.77 24.07 -15.18
C GLU A 454 -32.66 22.54 -15.01
N MET A 455 -31.53 22.06 -14.49
CA MET A 455 -31.26 20.62 -14.26
C MET A 455 -31.30 19.78 -15.52
N GLU A 456 -30.84 20.31 -16.65
CA GLU A 456 -30.58 19.49 -17.84
C GLU A 456 -29.41 18.53 -17.55
N VAL A 457 -29.69 17.22 -17.71
CA VAL A 457 -28.71 16.17 -17.44
C VAL A 457 -27.91 15.89 -18.70
N PHE A 458 -26.61 16.14 -18.65
CA PHE A 458 -25.67 15.77 -19.70
C PHE A 458 -25.02 14.42 -19.37
N THR A 459 -24.81 13.60 -20.39
CA THR A 459 -24.14 12.30 -20.22
C THR A 459 -22.67 12.43 -20.66
N ASN A 460 -21.78 12.48 -19.68
CA ASN A 460 -20.33 12.65 -19.90
C ASN A 460 -19.66 11.36 -20.40
N VAL A 461 -20.11 10.22 -19.88
CA VAL A 461 -19.61 8.89 -20.29
C VAL A 461 -20.84 7.96 -20.46
N ASP A 462 -20.82 7.14 -21.49
CA ASP A 462 -21.84 6.13 -21.77
C ASP A 462 -21.20 5.11 -22.74
N GLU A 463 -20.57 4.10 -22.18
CA GLU A 463 -19.79 3.13 -22.95
C GLU A 463 -19.88 1.73 -22.38
N GLU A 464 -20.39 0.81 -23.20
CA GLU A 464 -20.23 -0.62 -23.04
C GLU A 464 -19.21 -1.11 -24.06
N GLY A 465 -18.12 -1.73 -23.60
CA GLY A 465 -17.08 -2.15 -24.53
C GLY A 465 -16.01 -3.04 -23.91
N ALA A 466 -15.16 -3.57 -24.79
CA ALA A 466 -14.09 -4.44 -24.39
C ALA A 466 -12.79 -4.08 -25.09
N PHE A 467 -11.65 -4.25 -24.37
CA PHE A 467 -10.32 -3.99 -24.91
C PHE A 467 -9.26 -4.80 -24.14
N GLY A 468 -8.07 -4.91 -24.72
CA GLY A 468 -6.97 -5.69 -24.15
C GLY A 468 -5.70 -4.90 -23.95
N LEU A 469 -4.91 -5.33 -22.95
CA LEU A 469 -3.55 -4.88 -22.70
C LEU A 469 -2.61 -6.07 -22.72
N TRP A 470 -1.70 -6.09 -23.69
CA TRP A 470 -0.63 -7.07 -23.81
C TRP A 470 0.63 -6.55 -23.16
N ARG A 471 1.29 -7.40 -22.38
CA ARG A 471 2.57 -7.11 -21.74
C ARG A 471 3.52 -8.30 -21.89
N ALA A 472 4.79 -8.01 -22.16
CA ALA A 472 5.83 -9.03 -22.22
C ALA A 472 7.12 -8.46 -21.65
N TYR A 473 7.91 -9.30 -20.96
CA TYR A 473 9.18 -8.85 -20.42
C TYR A 473 10.22 -9.96 -20.38
N ALA A 474 11.47 -9.53 -20.32
CA ALA A 474 12.59 -10.39 -19.97
C ALA A 474 13.56 -9.59 -19.09
N GLN A 475 14.08 -10.20 -18.04
CA GLN A 475 15.05 -9.59 -17.15
C GLN A 475 16.13 -10.60 -16.76
N TYR A 476 17.37 -10.16 -16.83
CA TYR A 476 18.55 -10.94 -16.47
C TYR A 476 19.23 -10.34 -15.24
N ARG A 477 19.69 -11.18 -14.34
CA ARG A 477 20.49 -10.84 -13.17
C ARG A 477 21.79 -11.61 -13.20
N GLN A 478 22.92 -10.89 -12.95
CA GLN A 478 24.26 -11.43 -12.89
C GLN A 478 25.00 -10.91 -11.65
N ASN A 479 25.41 -11.80 -10.77
CA ASN A 479 26.46 -11.50 -9.81
C ASN A 479 27.80 -11.65 -10.54
N VAL A 480 28.39 -10.51 -10.94
CA VAL A 480 29.67 -10.48 -11.68
C VAL A 480 30.82 -10.88 -10.74
N THR A 481 30.73 -10.45 -9.49
CA THR A 481 31.60 -10.86 -8.39
C THR A 481 30.75 -11.04 -7.13
N SER A 482 31.37 -11.49 -6.03
CA SER A 482 30.68 -11.51 -4.72
C SER A 482 30.26 -10.12 -4.22
N LYS A 483 30.80 -9.04 -4.81
CA LYS A 483 30.54 -7.65 -4.42
C LYS A 483 29.70 -6.87 -5.43
N LEU A 484 29.60 -7.34 -6.67
CA LEU A 484 28.96 -6.60 -7.77
C LEU A 484 27.86 -7.42 -8.40
N LEU A 485 26.64 -6.89 -8.33
CA LEU A 485 25.45 -7.43 -8.98
C LEU A 485 24.98 -6.45 -10.06
N LEU A 486 24.64 -6.96 -11.23
CA LEU A 486 24.03 -6.26 -12.34
C LEU A 486 22.65 -6.85 -12.65
N THR A 487 21.70 -6.00 -13.00
CA THR A 487 20.42 -6.41 -13.57
C THR A 487 20.15 -5.62 -14.85
N GLY A 488 19.60 -6.27 -15.86
CA GLY A 488 19.14 -5.63 -17.08
C GLY A 488 17.84 -6.25 -17.53
N GLY A 489 16.88 -5.47 -17.96
CA GLY A 489 15.56 -5.95 -18.38
C GLY A 489 14.92 -5.09 -19.43
N LEU A 490 13.97 -5.69 -20.13
CA LEU A 490 13.12 -5.03 -21.10
C LEU A 490 11.68 -5.40 -20.81
N HIS A 491 10.78 -4.40 -20.74
CA HIS A 491 9.35 -4.58 -20.65
C HIS A 491 8.70 -3.95 -21.87
N GLY A 492 7.65 -4.57 -22.40
CA GLY A 492 6.87 -4.05 -23.51
C GLY A 492 5.38 -4.10 -23.19
N MET A 493 4.65 -3.09 -23.65
CA MET A 493 3.20 -3.01 -23.56
C MET A 493 2.58 -2.67 -24.91
N TYR A 494 1.39 -3.22 -25.19
CA TYR A 494 0.56 -2.88 -26.33
C TYR A 494 -0.90 -2.83 -25.89
N PHE A 495 -1.55 -1.68 -26.17
CA PHE A 495 -2.94 -1.41 -25.84
C PHE A 495 -3.76 -1.45 -27.12
N ASP A 496 -4.72 -2.36 -27.24
CA ASP A 496 -5.41 -2.63 -28.49
C ASP A 496 -6.51 -1.61 -28.83
N LEU A 497 -7.08 -0.92 -27.82
CA LEU A 497 -8.11 0.10 -28.03
C LEU A 497 -7.68 1.19 -29.03
N ASN A 498 -6.44 1.67 -28.88
CA ASN A 498 -5.91 2.75 -29.71
C ASN A 498 -4.54 2.41 -30.34
N LYS A 499 -4.12 1.14 -30.27
CA LYS A 499 -2.87 0.63 -30.85
C LYS A 499 -1.59 1.28 -30.30
N THR A 500 -1.67 1.88 -29.11
CA THR A 500 -0.52 2.48 -28.44
C THR A 500 0.42 1.40 -27.91
N TYR A 501 1.73 1.62 -27.99
CA TYR A 501 2.73 0.71 -27.46
C TYR A 501 3.81 1.44 -26.67
N ALA A 502 4.51 0.70 -25.81
CA ALA A 502 5.65 1.18 -25.04
C ALA A 502 6.74 0.11 -24.98
N VAL A 503 8.00 0.56 -24.98
CA VAL A 503 9.18 -0.29 -24.76
C VAL A 503 10.00 0.35 -23.65
N GLU A 504 10.30 -0.41 -22.61
CA GLU A 504 10.78 0.08 -21.34
C GLU A 504 12.05 -0.67 -20.92
N PRO A 505 13.25 -0.22 -21.34
CA PRO A 505 14.51 -0.73 -20.83
C PRO A 505 14.68 -0.35 -19.36
N ARG A 506 15.24 -1.28 -18.56
CA ARG A 506 15.52 -1.11 -17.14
C ARG A 506 16.88 -1.69 -16.80
N PHE A 507 17.61 -1.00 -15.96
CA PHE A 507 18.96 -1.36 -15.57
C PHE A 507 19.20 -1.12 -14.09
N GLY A 508 20.03 -1.95 -13.46
CA GLY A 508 20.39 -1.80 -12.06
C GLY A 508 21.78 -2.33 -11.75
N ILE A 509 22.47 -1.63 -10.85
CA ILE A 509 23.77 -2.01 -10.30
C ILE A 509 23.66 -2.00 -8.79
N ARG A 510 24.20 -3.02 -8.14
CA ARG A 510 24.44 -3.04 -6.69
C ARG A 510 25.90 -3.42 -6.42
N TYR A 511 26.58 -2.55 -5.67
CA TYR A 511 27.95 -2.76 -5.26
C TYR A 511 28.07 -2.79 -3.74
N THR A 512 28.55 -3.91 -3.19
CA THR A 512 28.71 -4.16 -1.75
C THR A 512 30.20 -4.40 -1.47
N PRO A 513 31.01 -3.32 -1.36
CA PRO A 513 32.47 -3.44 -1.15
C PRO A 513 32.82 -4.15 0.17
N ALA A 514 31.99 -3.98 1.19
CA ALA A 514 32.09 -4.63 2.48
C ALA A 514 30.68 -4.93 2.99
N LEU A 515 30.51 -5.91 3.86
CA LEU A 515 29.21 -6.40 4.37
C LEU A 515 28.30 -5.31 4.95
N LYS A 516 28.89 -4.20 5.42
CA LYS A 516 28.15 -3.09 6.04
C LYS A 516 27.79 -1.97 5.08
N HIS A 517 28.31 -1.95 3.87
CA HIS A 517 28.16 -0.86 2.92
C HIS A 517 27.61 -1.36 1.59
N THR A 518 26.52 -0.78 1.14
CA THR A 518 25.93 -1.09 -0.15
C THR A 518 25.63 0.20 -0.91
N PHE A 519 26.08 0.26 -2.14
CA PHE A 519 25.73 1.30 -3.11
C PHE A 519 24.84 0.66 -4.17
N ALA A 520 23.77 1.34 -4.56
CA ALA A 520 22.91 0.86 -5.65
C ALA A 520 22.51 2.03 -6.55
N LEU A 521 22.49 1.74 -7.84
CA LEU A 521 22.02 2.65 -8.88
C LEU A 521 21.02 1.88 -9.74
N ALA A 522 19.86 2.47 -10.01
CA ALA A 522 18.90 1.92 -10.94
C ALA A 522 18.34 3.01 -11.84
N SER A 523 18.00 2.65 -13.07
CA SER A 523 17.35 3.51 -14.03
C SER A 523 16.41 2.70 -14.91
N GLY A 524 15.33 3.33 -15.38
CA GLY A 524 14.40 2.66 -16.26
C GLY A 524 13.34 3.60 -16.83
N LEU A 525 12.69 3.11 -17.87
CA LEU A 525 11.50 3.71 -18.44
C LEU A 525 10.27 2.96 -17.93
N TYR A 526 9.21 3.71 -17.69
CA TYR A 526 7.93 3.21 -17.15
C TYR A 526 6.79 3.89 -17.87
N SER A 527 5.72 3.16 -18.11
CA SER A 527 4.52 3.71 -18.76
C SER A 527 3.27 3.22 -18.08
N GLN A 528 2.21 4.02 -18.18
CA GLN A 528 0.91 3.71 -17.58
C GLN A 528 -0.22 4.20 -18.48
N MET A 529 -1.30 3.42 -18.56
CA MET A 529 -2.58 3.90 -19.11
C MET A 529 -3.13 5.01 -18.22
N ILE A 530 -3.85 5.96 -18.77
CA ILE A 530 -4.75 6.82 -17.99
C ILE A 530 -5.86 5.96 -17.37
N PRO A 531 -6.58 6.45 -16.34
CA PRO A 531 -7.78 5.78 -15.88
C PRO A 531 -8.73 5.49 -17.05
N ARG A 532 -9.20 4.25 -17.13
CA ARG A 532 -9.80 3.69 -18.37
C ARG A 532 -11.00 4.45 -18.88
N SER A 533 -11.84 4.95 -17.99
CA SER A 533 -13.02 5.74 -18.38
C SER A 533 -12.69 7.07 -19.05
N PHE A 534 -11.49 7.63 -18.82
CA PHE A 534 -11.07 8.86 -19.50
C PHE A 534 -10.98 8.70 -21.03
N TYR A 535 -10.76 7.49 -21.53
CA TYR A 535 -10.78 7.22 -22.98
C TYR A 535 -12.16 7.42 -23.61
N PHE A 536 -13.23 7.35 -22.82
CA PHE A 536 -14.62 7.34 -23.26
C PHE A 536 -15.37 8.62 -22.90
N ILE A 537 -14.66 9.69 -22.52
CA ILE A 537 -15.29 10.99 -22.27
C ILE A 537 -15.88 11.52 -23.57
N ARG A 538 -17.16 11.86 -23.52
CA ARG A 538 -17.93 12.42 -24.62
C ARG A 538 -17.79 13.94 -24.64
N THR A 539 -17.46 14.50 -25.79
CA THR A 539 -17.38 15.94 -26.03
C THR A 539 -18.27 16.28 -27.23
N LEU A 540 -18.81 17.50 -27.20
CA LEU A 540 -19.57 18.00 -28.34
C LEU A 540 -18.63 18.72 -29.31
N THR A 541 -18.68 18.34 -30.59
CA THR A 541 -18.04 19.10 -31.66
C THR A 541 -18.79 20.43 -31.91
N PRO A 542 -18.20 21.40 -32.63
CA PRO A 542 -18.90 22.61 -33.06
C PRO A 542 -20.18 22.36 -33.86
N GLN A 543 -20.34 21.15 -34.43
CA GLN A 543 -21.50 20.72 -35.19
C GLN A 543 -22.54 20.00 -34.31
N ASN A 544 -22.37 19.97 -32.98
CA ASN A 544 -23.20 19.24 -32.00
C ASN A 544 -23.17 17.69 -32.20
N GLU A 545 -22.10 17.15 -32.78
CA GLU A 545 -21.87 15.72 -32.84
C GLU A 545 -21.07 15.27 -31.62
N ILE A 546 -21.35 14.07 -31.12
CA ILE A 546 -20.64 13.47 -29.99
C ILE A 546 -19.37 12.81 -30.51
N GLU A 547 -18.23 13.14 -29.90
CA GLU A 547 -16.98 12.44 -30.12
C GLU A 547 -16.32 12.00 -28.81
N TYR A 548 -15.48 10.96 -28.89
CA TYR A 548 -14.63 10.52 -27.80
C TYR A 548 -13.24 11.16 -27.93
N SER A 549 -13.11 12.40 -27.50
CA SER A 549 -11.92 13.23 -27.74
C SER A 549 -10.63 12.64 -27.15
N ASN A 550 -10.72 11.83 -26.10
CA ASN A 550 -9.59 11.23 -25.41
C ASN A 550 -9.23 9.82 -25.87
N LYS A 551 -9.99 9.22 -26.80
CA LYS A 551 -9.83 7.80 -27.22
C LYS A 551 -8.43 7.46 -27.71
N ASN A 552 -7.76 8.42 -28.31
CA ASN A 552 -6.43 8.24 -28.92
C ASN A 552 -5.27 8.63 -27.98
N LEU A 553 -5.52 8.91 -26.71
CA LEU A 553 -4.46 9.22 -25.74
C LEU A 553 -3.52 8.03 -25.58
N GLY A 554 -2.23 8.29 -25.71
CA GLY A 554 -1.18 7.30 -25.51
C GLY A 554 -0.86 7.10 -24.02
N PHE A 555 0.05 6.16 -23.75
CA PHE A 555 0.55 5.95 -22.39
C PHE A 555 1.23 7.21 -21.83
N MET A 556 0.92 7.56 -20.59
CA MET A 556 1.78 8.42 -19.78
C MET A 556 3.12 7.73 -19.56
N LYS A 557 4.21 8.47 -19.53
CA LYS A 557 5.57 7.90 -19.45
C LYS A 557 6.41 8.59 -18.39
N SER A 558 7.33 7.83 -17.79
CA SER A 558 8.29 8.31 -16.80
C SER A 558 9.64 7.67 -17.01
N ALA A 559 10.71 8.48 -16.92
CA ALA A 559 12.07 8.00 -16.82
C ALA A 559 12.57 8.19 -15.39
N HIS A 560 13.00 7.12 -14.75
CA HIS A 560 13.51 7.16 -13.37
C HIS A 560 15.00 6.93 -13.32
N ILE A 561 15.67 7.64 -12.43
CA ILE A 561 17.03 7.33 -11.95
C ILE A 561 17.03 7.42 -10.43
N ASP A 562 17.63 6.44 -9.78
CA ASP A 562 17.62 6.28 -8.35
C ASP A 562 19.00 5.78 -7.88
N PHE A 563 19.64 6.54 -6.99
CA PHE A 563 20.90 6.17 -6.36
C PHE A 563 20.71 6.06 -4.86
N SER A 564 21.17 4.96 -4.27
CA SER A 564 21.11 4.76 -2.83
C SER A 564 22.44 4.30 -2.24
N TYR A 565 22.68 4.75 -1.02
CA TYR A 565 23.74 4.27 -0.14
C TYR A 565 23.15 3.74 1.15
N SER A 566 23.53 2.53 1.53
CA SER A 566 23.07 1.85 2.74
C SER A 566 24.25 1.47 3.62
N TRP A 567 24.14 1.73 4.94
CA TRP A 567 25.16 1.46 5.91
C TRP A 567 24.60 0.81 7.18
N GLY A 568 24.97 -0.44 7.42
CA GLY A 568 24.71 -1.17 8.66
C GLY A 568 25.81 -0.91 9.68
N PHE A 569 25.76 0.20 10.42
CA PHE A 569 26.86 0.63 11.29
C PHE A 569 26.93 -0.15 12.62
N ALA A 570 25.80 -0.71 13.06
CA ALA A 570 25.72 -1.58 14.23
C ALA A 570 24.76 -2.74 13.94
N PRO A 571 24.77 -3.79 14.80
CA PRO A 571 24.01 -5.00 14.53
C PRO A 571 22.55 -4.83 14.16
N ASP A 572 21.85 -3.93 14.82
CA ASP A 572 20.40 -3.70 14.61
C ASP A 572 20.11 -2.31 14.05
N TRP A 573 21.14 -1.57 13.60
CA TRP A 573 21.02 -0.22 13.11
C TRP A 573 21.39 -0.12 11.64
N HIS A 574 20.58 0.58 10.90
CA HIS A 574 20.73 0.80 9.48
C HIS A 574 20.51 2.28 9.14
N VAL A 575 21.34 2.81 8.25
CA VAL A 575 21.17 4.12 7.65
C VAL A 575 21.06 3.95 6.15
N LYS A 576 20.10 4.62 5.52
CA LYS A 576 19.97 4.69 4.07
C LYS A 576 19.82 6.14 3.64
N ALA A 577 20.59 6.55 2.64
CA ALA A 577 20.40 7.79 1.90
C ALA A 577 20.04 7.44 0.46
N GLU A 578 19.05 8.14 -0.11
CA GLU A 578 18.58 7.91 -1.48
C GLU A 578 18.37 9.24 -2.18
N VAL A 579 18.80 9.35 -3.43
CA VAL A 579 18.56 10.49 -4.31
C VAL A 579 17.86 9.97 -5.55
N TYR A 580 16.76 10.61 -5.93
CA TYR A 580 15.97 10.19 -7.07
C TYR A 580 15.62 11.38 -7.97
N TYR A 581 15.43 11.06 -9.25
CA TYR A 581 14.91 11.97 -10.27
C TYR A 581 13.95 11.19 -11.18
N GLN A 582 12.77 11.75 -11.43
CA GLN A 582 11.76 11.22 -12.32
C GLN A 582 11.39 12.30 -13.33
N ASP A 583 11.57 12.01 -14.60
CA ASP A 583 11.16 12.86 -15.72
C ASP A 583 9.87 12.29 -16.31
N LEU A 584 8.78 13.03 -16.17
CA LEU A 584 7.45 12.64 -16.61
C LEU A 584 7.18 13.30 -17.96
N TYR A 585 6.76 12.53 -18.93
CA TYR A 585 6.49 13.03 -20.28
C TYR A 585 5.31 12.30 -20.92
N ASN A 586 4.81 12.85 -22.03
CA ASN A 586 3.60 12.32 -22.67
C ASN A 586 2.37 12.38 -21.74
N ILE A 587 2.30 13.40 -20.89
CA ILE A 587 1.26 13.57 -19.87
C ILE A 587 0.04 14.25 -20.50
N PRO A 588 -1.17 13.71 -20.30
CA PRO A 588 -2.41 14.35 -20.72
C PRO A 588 -2.62 15.71 -20.04
N VAL A 589 -2.84 16.71 -20.86
CA VAL A 589 -3.16 18.10 -20.54
C VAL A 589 -4.28 18.59 -21.46
N LYS A 590 -4.97 19.66 -21.08
CA LYS A 590 -6.00 20.27 -21.94
C LYS A 590 -5.38 20.77 -23.24
N ASP A 591 -6.04 20.61 -24.40
CA ASP A 591 -5.61 21.18 -25.68
C ASP A 591 -5.96 22.68 -25.77
N ASP A 592 -5.51 23.42 -24.76
CA ASP A 592 -5.62 24.88 -24.65
C ASP A 592 -4.36 25.45 -24.00
N PRO A 593 -3.62 26.35 -24.70
CA PRO A 593 -2.43 26.99 -24.15
C PRO A 593 -2.66 27.78 -22.84
N ASN A 594 -3.88 28.21 -22.58
CA ASN A 594 -4.25 29.00 -21.42
C ASN A 594 -4.80 28.16 -20.26
N ASP A 595 -4.95 26.85 -20.46
CA ASP A 595 -5.39 25.94 -19.43
C ASP A 595 -4.21 25.23 -18.76
N ASN A 596 -4.27 25.06 -17.44
CA ASN A 596 -3.22 24.45 -16.64
C ASN A 596 -3.63 23.08 -16.07
N TYR A 597 -4.70 22.50 -16.62
CA TYR A 597 -5.11 21.15 -16.27
C TYR A 597 -4.01 20.13 -16.59
N THR A 598 -3.78 19.21 -15.67
CA THR A 598 -2.93 18.04 -15.87
C THR A 598 -3.47 16.87 -15.06
N ILE A 599 -3.45 15.68 -15.65
CA ILE A 599 -3.84 14.43 -14.96
C ILE A 599 -2.88 14.07 -13.80
N LEU A 600 -1.69 14.68 -13.72
CA LEU A 600 -0.74 14.49 -12.62
C LEU A 600 -1.29 14.98 -11.27
N GLN A 601 -2.38 15.71 -11.26
CA GLN A 601 -3.06 16.18 -10.05
C GLN A 601 -4.30 15.36 -9.71
N ALA A 602 -4.66 14.36 -10.52
CA ALA A 602 -5.80 13.50 -10.27
C ALA A 602 -5.58 12.58 -9.05
N GLY A 603 -6.64 12.29 -8.32
CA GLY A 603 -6.59 11.48 -7.10
C GLY A 603 -6.06 12.27 -5.89
N GLY A 604 -6.42 11.86 -4.68
CA GLY A 604 -6.05 12.55 -3.44
C GLY A 604 -7.18 13.41 -2.88
N ALA A 605 -6.87 14.53 -2.28
CA ALA A 605 -7.81 15.35 -1.52
C ALA A 605 -8.06 16.72 -2.18
N GLY A 606 -9.31 17.18 -2.21
CA GLY A 606 -9.73 18.53 -2.58
C GLY A 606 -10.66 18.61 -3.79
N GLU A 607 -11.34 19.72 -3.98
CA GLU A 607 -12.31 19.96 -5.06
C GLU A 607 -11.71 19.87 -6.47
N ASN A 608 -10.40 20.15 -6.62
CA ASN A 608 -9.70 20.15 -7.91
C ASN A 608 -9.18 18.78 -8.35
N VAL A 609 -9.51 17.75 -7.61
CA VAL A 609 -8.77 16.47 -7.66
C VAL A 609 -9.27 15.53 -8.75
N ILE A 610 -10.49 15.69 -9.25
CA ILE A 610 -11.10 14.67 -10.14
C ILE A 610 -11.97 15.36 -11.19
N MET A 611 -11.45 16.33 -11.86
CA MET A 611 -12.16 16.74 -13.06
C MET A 611 -11.76 15.83 -14.20
N ARG A 612 -12.70 14.97 -14.61
CA ARG A 612 -12.62 14.32 -15.90
C ARG A 612 -12.75 15.39 -16.96
N GLU A 613 -11.72 15.49 -17.77
CA GLU A 613 -11.67 16.48 -18.81
C GLU A 613 -11.63 15.81 -20.17
N GLY A 614 -12.46 16.28 -21.08
CA GLY A 614 -12.35 15.98 -22.51
C GLY A 614 -11.30 16.87 -23.20
N ASN A 615 -11.06 16.61 -24.46
CA ASN A 615 -10.12 17.35 -25.30
C ASN A 615 -8.69 17.40 -24.71
N LEU A 616 -8.21 16.24 -24.26
CA LEU A 616 -6.86 16.09 -23.74
C LEU A 616 -5.88 15.66 -24.85
N ILE A 617 -4.64 16.12 -24.70
CA ILE A 617 -3.51 15.72 -25.55
C ILE A 617 -2.30 15.32 -24.73
N ASN A 618 -1.48 14.39 -25.23
CA ASN A 618 -0.25 13.92 -24.57
C ASN A 618 0.93 14.88 -24.77
N LYS A 619 0.84 16.12 -24.30
CA LYS A 619 1.85 17.17 -24.52
C LYS A 619 2.52 17.63 -23.22
N GLY A 620 1.88 17.40 -22.08
CA GLY A 620 2.37 17.81 -20.77
C GLY A 620 3.64 17.05 -20.35
N THR A 621 4.40 17.68 -19.45
CA THR A 621 5.59 17.09 -18.81
C THR A 621 5.55 17.34 -17.31
N GLY A 622 6.37 16.65 -16.56
CA GLY A 622 6.54 16.86 -15.13
C GLY A 622 7.90 16.39 -14.62
N LYS A 623 8.27 16.81 -13.42
CA LYS A 623 9.52 16.41 -12.76
C LYS A 623 9.27 16.18 -11.30
N ASN A 624 9.71 15.01 -10.79
CA ASN A 624 9.75 14.73 -9.36
C ASN A 624 11.19 14.38 -8.99
N TYR A 625 11.74 15.09 -8.00
CA TYR A 625 13.10 14.82 -7.54
C TYR A 625 13.25 15.13 -6.05
N GLY A 626 14.17 14.44 -5.41
CA GLY A 626 14.37 14.62 -3.99
C GLY A 626 15.50 13.81 -3.40
N ILE A 627 15.69 14.02 -2.11
CA ILE A 627 16.65 13.33 -1.27
C ILE A 627 15.89 12.75 -0.08
N GLU A 628 16.13 11.47 0.18
CA GLU A 628 15.55 10.73 1.30
C GLU A 628 16.67 10.25 2.23
N PHE A 629 16.40 10.34 3.53
CA PHE A 629 17.31 9.84 4.54
C PHE A 629 16.54 9.04 5.59
N THR A 630 17.02 7.85 5.90
CA THR A 630 16.40 6.93 6.87
C THR A 630 17.44 6.49 7.89
N ILE A 631 17.06 6.57 9.16
CA ILE A 631 17.76 5.88 10.25
C ILE A 631 16.78 4.87 10.83
N GLU A 632 17.16 3.62 10.87
CA GLU A 632 16.33 2.56 11.41
C GLU A 632 17.10 1.72 12.41
N LYS A 633 16.47 1.49 13.56
CA LYS A 633 16.80 0.44 14.48
C LYS A 633 15.72 -0.62 14.42
N PHE A 634 16.07 -1.79 13.94
CA PHE A 634 15.16 -2.93 13.95
C PHE A 634 14.80 -3.32 15.38
N MET A 635 13.59 -3.87 15.55
CA MET A 635 13.12 -4.30 16.86
C MET A 635 14.09 -5.30 17.47
N SER A 636 14.79 -4.87 18.48
CA SER A 636 15.71 -5.67 19.28
C SER A 636 15.90 -5.03 20.65
N LYS A 637 16.25 -5.81 21.68
CA LYS A 637 16.35 -5.32 23.07
C LYS A 637 15.08 -4.55 23.49
N ASN A 638 13.92 -5.05 23.02
CA ASN A 638 12.56 -4.58 23.32
C ASN A 638 12.16 -3.21 22.75
N TYR A 639 12.98 -2.57 21.86
CA TYR A 639 12.62 -1.31 21.23
C TYR A 639 13.04 -1.23 19.78
N TYR A 640 12.31 -0.40 19.03
CA TYR A 640 12.65 -0.02 17.66
C TYR A 640 12.61 1.50 17.50
N LEU A 641 13.21 1.97 16.42
CA LEU A 641 13.15 3.35 15.99
C LEU A 641 13.22 3.40 14.46
N LEU A 642 12.38 4.20 13.86
CA LEU A 642 12.40 4.53 12.44
C LEU A 642 12.26 6.05 12.31
N PHE A 643 13.29 6.70 11.81
CA PHE A 643 13.27 8.11 11.46
C PHE A 643 13.49 8.25 9.96
N ASN A 644 12.62 9.01 9.30
CA ASN A 644 12.73 9.34 7.88
C ASN A 644 12.65 10.83 7.68
N SER A 645 13.44 11.33 6.75
CA SER A 645 13.32 12.68 6.21
C SER A 645 13.32 12.64 4.68
N THR A 646 12.49 13.44 4.06
CA THR A 646 12.41 13.61 2.61
C THR A 646 12.36 15.08 2.30
N LEU A 647 13.23 15.54 1.40
CA LEU A 647 13.17 16.87 0.78
C LEU A 647 12.92 16.65 -0.70
N TYR A 648 11.88 17.26 -1.25
CA TYR A 648 11.45 16.96 -2.62
C TYR A 648 10.79 18.14 -3.32
N ARG A 649 10.70 18.03 -4.65
CA ARG A 649 9.91 18.91 -5.51
C ARG A 649 9.11 18.08 -6.49
N SER A 650 7.92 18.57 -6.82
CA SER A 650 7.03 18.02 -7.83
C SER A 650 6.47 19.17 -8.67
N THR A 651 6.83 19.21 -9.96
CA THR A 651 6.44 20.29 -10.89
C THR A 651 5.92 19.71 -12.21
N TYR A 652 5.18 20.53 -12.96
CA TYR A 652 4.69 20.15 -14.29
C TYR A 652 4.62 21.35 -15.22
N THR A 653 4.47 21.07 -16.54
CA THR A 653 4.15 22.04 -17.58
C THR A 653 2.97 21.56 -18.41
N ASN A 654 2.19 22.48 -18.98
CA ASN A 654 1.12 22.13 -19.94
C ASN A 654 1.66 21.82 -21.36
N GLY A 655 2.97 21.91 -21.58
CA GLY A 655 3.62 21.60 -22.85
C GLY A 655 3.43 22.65 -23.96
N PHE A 656 2.69 23.73 -23.75
CA PHE A 656 2.55 24.82 -24.73
C PHE A 656 3.56 25.94 -24.51
N ASN A 657 4.03 26.09 -23.28
CA ASN A 657 5.05 27.06 -22.90
C ASN A 657 6.02 26.40 -21.90
N ASN A 658 7.13 27.06 -21.60
CA ASN A 658 8.14 26.56 -20.65
C ASN A 658 7.85 26.93 -19.20
N LYS A 659 6.65 27.41 -18.89
CA LYS A 659 6.28 27.77 -17.52
C LYS A 659 6.07 26.48 -16.72
N GLU A 660 6.79 26.37 -15.60
CA GLU A 660 6.64 25.29 -14.62
C GLU A 660 5.71 25.73 -13.49
N TRP A 661 4.76 24.86 -13.14
CA TRP A 661 3.91 25.00 -11.95
C TRP A 661 4.20 23.88 -10.99
N SER A 662 4.06 24.13 -9.69
CA SER A 662 4.05 23.04 -8.72
C SER A 662 2.80 22.20 -8.87
N THR A 663 2.91 20.87 -8.65
CA THR A 663 1.71 20.05 -8.45
C THR A 663 1.08 20.36 -7.08
N ILE A 664 -0.18 19.98 -6.87
CA ILE A 664 -0.82 20.10 -5.54
C ILE A 664 -0.07 19.32 -4.47
N PHE A 665 0.71 18.28 -4.86
CA PHE A 665 1.47 17.41 -3.98
C PHE A 665 2.89 17.92 -3.65
N ASP A 666 3.29 19.10 -4.14
CA ASP A 666 4.62 19.70 -3.90
C ASP A 666 4.73 20.32 -2.49
N GLY A 667 4.66 19.49 -1.45
CA GLY A 667 4.78 19.92 -0.05
C GLY A 667 6.20 20.29 0.38
N LYS A 668 7.23 19.99 -0.42
CA LYS A 668 8.66 20.26 -0.24
C LYS A 668 9.39 19.40 0.77
N TYR A 669 8.79 18.99 1.88
CA TYR A 669 9.44 18.19 2.89
C TYR A 669 8.48 17.28 3.65
N LEU A 670 9.02 16.20 4.18
CA LEU A 670 8.35 15.26 5.06
C LEU A 670 9.35 14.73 6.11
N PHE A 671 8.94 14.70 7.37
CA PHE A 671 9.66 14.07 8.47
C PHE A 671 8.72 13.11 9.20
N ASN A 672 9.17 11.88 9.39
CA ASN A 672 8.45 10.86 10.17
C ASN A 672 9.38 10.29 11.25
N LEU A 673 8.84 10.11 12.44
CA LEU A 673 9.48 9.39 13.53
C LEU A 673 8.48 8.35 14.04
N ALA A 674 8.86 7.08 14.03
CA ALA A 674 8.13 6.01 14.67
C ALA A 674 9.06 5.27 15.63
N SER A 675 8.61 5.03 16.87
CA SER A 675 9.38 4.31 17.89
C SER A 675 8.44 3.60 18.84
N GLY A 676 8.89 2.48 19.41
CA GLY A 676 8.11 1.76 20.38
C GLY A 676 8.97 0.91 21.31
N TYR A 677 8.38 0.56 22.43
CA TYR A 677 8.99 -0.25 23.48
C TYR A 677 8.03 -1.34 23.96
N GLU A 678 8.54 -2.56 24.11
CA GLU A 678 7.84 -3.69 24.71
C GLU A 678 8.46 -4.04 26.05
N LEU A 679 7.68 -4.07 27.11
CA LEU A 679 8.08 -4.46 28.45
C LEU A 679 7.58 -5.88 28.75
N PRO A 680 8.42 -6.92 28.61
CA PRO A 680 8.03 -8.27 29.01
C PRO A 680 7.95 -8.35 30.52
N LEU A 681 6.85 -8.92 31.03
CA LEU A 681 6.58 -9.10 32.45
C LEU A 681 6.44 -10.61 32.76
N LYS A 682 6.37 -10.94 34.07
CA LYS A 682 6.14 -12.31 34.52
C LYS A 682 4.80 -12.89 34.06
N LYS A 683 4.69 -14.22 33.99
CA LYS A 683 3.47 -14.97 33.66
C LYS A 683 2.90 -14.67 32.27
N GLY A 684 3.76 -14.41 31.28
CA GLY A 684 3.38 -14.23 29.85
C GLY A 684 2.76 -12.88 29.52
N TRP A 685 2.87 -11.87 30.37
CA TRP A 685 2.45 -10.51 30.07
C TRP A 685 3.52 -9.74 29.32
N THR A 686 3.11 -8.92 28.39
CA THR A 686 3.92 -7.89 27.75
C THR A 686 3.10 -6.61 27.65
N ILE A 687 3.63 -5.51 28.17
CA ILE A 687 3.05 -4.17 27.95
C ILE A 687 3.83 -3.52 26.82
N PHE A 688 3.16 -2.79 25.94
CA PHE A 688 3.80 -2.07 24.86
C PHE A 688 3.28 -0.64 24.72
N ALA A 689 4.16 0.22 24.21
CA ALA A 689 3.84 1.59 23.86
C ALA A 689 4.60 1.97 22.60
N ASP A 690 3.87 2.50 21.61
CA ASP A 690 4.39 2.92 20.30
C ASP A 690 3.94 4.35 20.02
N ILE A 691 4.84 5.18 19.52
CA ILE A 691 4.58 6.59 19.18
C ILE A 691 4.98 6.83 17.73
N LYS A 692 4.20 7.63 17.03
CA LYS A 692 4.52 8.15 15.71
C LYS A 692 4.29 9.65 15.67
N GLY A 693 5.24 10.39 15.08
CA GLY A 693 5.11 11.80 14.75
C GLY A 693 5.35 12.00 13.26
N SER A 694 4.53 12.83 12.63
CA SER A 694 4.66 13.21 11.21
C SER A 694 4.58 14.73 11.08
N LEU A 695 5.51 15.32 10.32
CA LEU A 695 5.54 16.73 9.97
C LEU A 695 5.77 16.83 8.46
N ALA A 696 4.86 17.48 7.73
CA ALA A 696 4.99 17.66 6.28
C ALA A 696 4.63 19.11 5.88
N GLY A 697 5.17 19.56 4.76
CA GLY A 697 4.68 20.79 4.13
C GLY A 697 3.25 20.60 3.66
N GLY A 698 2.44 21.64 3.77
CA GLY A 698 1.03 21.63 3.34
C GLY A 698 0.90 21.41 1.83
N THR A 699 -0.27 20.96 1.39
CA THR A 699 -0.63 20.88 -0.04
C THR A 699 -0.73 22.28 -0.65
N ARG A 700 -0.68 22.34 -1.97
CA ARG A 700 -0.72 23.61 -2.67
C ARG A 700 -2.10 23.92 -3.19
N TYR A 701 -2.40 25.21 -3.37
CA TYR A 701 -3.65 25.67 -3.94
C TYR A 701 -3.45 26.89 -4.82
N THR A 702 -4.43 27.12 -5.68
CA THR A 702 -4.49 28.26 -6.60
C THR A 702 -5.30 29.39 -5.97
N PRO A 703 -4.81 30.64 -5.95
CA PRO A 703 -5.58 31.76 -5.42
C PRO A 703 -6.81 32.05 -6.30
N VAL A 704 -7.85 32.60 -5.66
CA VAL A 704 -9.09 32.99 -6.32
C VAL A 704 -8.99 34.44 -6.78
N LEU A 705 -9.58 34.74 -7.94
CA LEU A 705 -9.81 36.09 -8.43
C LEU A 705 -11.14 36.59 -7.86
N GLU A 706 -11.07 37.37 -6.78
CA GLU A 706 -12.24 37.79 -5.96
C GLU A 706 -13.28 38.58 -6.74
N GLU A 707 -12.85 39.58 -7.51
CA GLU A 707 -13.77 40.44 -8.26
C GLU A 707 -14.46 39.68 -9.40
N GLU A 708 -13.70 38.86 -10.13
CA GLU A 708 -14.24 37.98 -11.21
C GLU A 708 -15.21 36.97 -10.62
N SER A 709 -14.88 36.37 -9.47
CA SER A 709 -15.75 35.41 -8.79
C SER A 709 -17.08 36.03 -8.37
N LYS A 710 -17.08 37.28 -7.86
CA LYS A 710 -18.31 38.00 -7.52
C LYS A 710 -19.16 38.33 -8.75
N ILE A 711 -18.53 38.71 -9.85
CA ILE A 711 -19.21 39.02 -11.10
C ILE A 711 -19.86 37.77 -11.71
N GLU A 712 -19.08 36.66 -11.78
CA GLU A 712 -19.53 35.43 -12.39
C GLU A 712 -20.41 34.57 -11.46
N ARG A 713 -20.49 34.92 -10.17
CA ARG A 713 -21.16 34.13 -9.09
C ARG A 713 -20.70 32.69 -9.01
N LYS A 714 -19.44 32.43 -9.36
CA LYS A 714 -18.74 31.13 -9.23
C LYS A 714 -17.28 31.38 -8.89
N VAL A 715 -16.62 30.45 -8.27
CA VAL A 715 -15.20 30.55 -7.96
C VAL A 715 -14.37 30.58 -9.23
N VAL A 716 -13.63 31.67 -9.46
CA VAL A 716 -12.71 31.86 -10.57
C VAL A 716 -11.28 31.84 -10.05
N PHE A 717 -10.51 30.84 -10.45
CA PHE A 717 -9.11 30.69 -10.03
C PHE A 717 -8.15 31.47 -10.93
N ASP A 718 -7.11 32.06 -10.32
CA ASP A 718 -6.01 32.70 -11.07
C ASP A 718 -5.12 31.67 -11.74
N LYS A 719 -5.40 31.37 -13.01
CA LYS A 719 -4.63 30.41 -13.81
C LYS A 719 -3.15 30.79 -13.99
N ASN A 720 -2.79 32.08 -13.80
CA ASN A 720 -1.39 32.51 -13.85
C ASN A 720 -0.61 32.13 -12.59
N ARG A 721 -1.29 31.90 -11.49
CA ARG A 721 -0.73 31.57 -10.17
C ARG A 721 -1.11 30.17 -9.71
N THR A 722 -1.32 29.25 -10.64
CA THR A 722 -1.73 27.88 -10.37
C THR A 722 -0.80 27.21 -9.36
N ASN A 723 -1.36 26.70 -8.24
CA ASN A 723 -0.67 26.02 -7.15
C ASN A 723 0.49 26.84 -6.53
N GLU A 724 0.44 28.17 -6.62
CA GLU A 724 1.50 29.03 -6.09
C GLU A 724 1.49 29.05 -4.56
N LEU A 725 0.31 29.12 -3.97
CA LEU A 725 0.14 29.19 -2.53
C LEU A 725 0.23 27.79 -1.88
N GLN A 726 0.52 27.78 -0.58
CA GLN A 726 0.70 26.55 0.18
C GLN A 726 -0.09 26.66 1.50
N LEU A 727 -0.84 25.61 1.83
CA LEU A 727 -1.51 25.47 3.11
C LEU A 727 -0.49 25.42 4.25
N ARG A 728 -0.94 25.69 5.47
CA ARG A 728 -0.10 25.51 6.67
C ARG A 728 0.40 24.07 6.77
N ASN A 729 1.54 23.89 7.46
CA ASN A 729 2.18 22.59 7.61
C ASN A 729 1.26 21.58 8.27
N TYR A 730 1.27 20.36 7.76
CA TYR A 730 0.65 19.20 8.38
C TYR A 730 1.49 18.72 9.55
N PHE A 731 0.86 18.51 10.70
CA PHE A 731 1.48 17.90 11.87
C PHE A 731 0.53 16.92 12.56
N ARG A 732 1.00 15.72 12.85
CA ARG A 732 0.21 14.73 13.55
C ARG A 732 1.08 13.86 14.46
N THR A 733 0.55 13.51 15.64
CA THR A 733 1.16 12.54 16.55
C THR A 733 0.14 11.47 16.89
N ASP A 734 0.57 10.21 16.85
CA ASP A 734 -0.25 9.04 17.20
C ASP A 734 0.46 8.28 18.33
N LEU A 735 -0.31 7.74 19.27
CA LEU A 735 0.19 6.91 20.38
C LEU A 735 -0.64 5.62 20.44
N ARG A 736 0.04 4.49 20.46
CA ARG A 736 -0.56 3.18 20.69
C ARG A 736 -0.03 2.62 22.00
N ILE A 737 -0.92 2.21 22.90
CA ILE A 737 -0.56 1.56 24.17
C ILE A 737 -1.41 0.30 24.34
N GLY A 738 -0.86 -0.71 24.98
CA GLY A 738 -1.63 -1.93 25.19
C GLY A 738 -0.87 -3.00 25.95
N TYR A 739 -1.52 -4.14 26.04
CA TYR A 739 -0.91 -5.34 26.57
C TYR A 739 -1.14 -6.54 25.68
N ARG A 740 -0.23 -7.50 25.76
CA ARG A 740 -0.35 -8.85 25.22
C ARG A 740 -0.17 -9.86 26.34
N LYS A 741 -1.07 -10.84 26.39
CA LYS A 741 -1.04 -11.91 27.40
C LYS A 741 -0.99 -13.27 26.72
N ASN A 742 0.14 -13.94 26.88
CA ASN A 742 0.29 -15.35 26.50
C ASN A 742 -0.26 -16.25 27.61
N ARG A 743 -1.16 -17.17 27.26
CA ARG A 743 -1.75 -18.19 28.11
C ARG A 743 -1.42 -19.57 27.53
N LYS A 744 -1.74 -20.66 28.20
CA LYS A 744 -1.36 -22.01 27.76
C LYS A 744 -1.82 -22.36 26.33
N LYS A 745 -3.00 -21.87 25.88
CA LYS A 745 -3.61 -22.26 24.59
C LYS A 745 -3.96 -21.07 23.69
N PHE A 746 -3.85 -19.88 24.19
CA PHE A 746 -4.22 -18.68 23.44
C PHE A 746 -3.46 -17.45 23.89
N THR A 747 -3.37 -16.49 23.00
CA THR A 747 -2.85 -15.15 23.27
C THR A 747 -3.95 -14.14 23.06
N ASP A 748 -4.14 -13.25 24.02
CA ASP A 748 -5.02 -12.07 23.89
C ASP A 748 -4.19 -10.78 23.91
N GLU A 749 -4.62 -9.80 23.12
CA GLU A 749 -4.02 -8.46 23.01
C GLU A 749 -5.11 -7.41 23.05
N LEU A 750 -4.93 -6.40 23.88
CA LEU A 750 -5.76 -5.19 23.91
C LEU A 750 -4.87 -3.99 23.65
N ALA A 751 -5.27 -3.16 22.71
CA ALA A 751 -4.56 -1.95 22.33
C ALA A 751 -5.52 -0.77 22.25
N LEU A 752 -5.06 0.39 22.71
CA LEU A 752 -5.69 1.69 22.54
C LEU A 752 -4.79 2.55 21.65
N ASP A 753 -5.29 2.87 20.47
CA ASP A 753 -4.66 3.79 19.53
C ASP A 753 -5.27 5.18 19.71
N LEU A 754 -4.47 6.15 20.13
CA LEU A 754 -4.82 7.55 20.27
C LEU A 754 -4.31 8.29 19.05
N GLN A 755 -5.18 8.48 18.06
CA GLN A 755 -4.84 9.18 16.81
C GLN A 755 -4.88 10.69 17.04
N ASN A 756 -3.95 11.38 16.40
CA ASN A 756 -3.80 12.83 16.51
C ASN A 756 -3.85 13.30 17.96
N LEU A 757 -2.96 12.76 18.80
CA LEU A 757 -2.89 13.00 20.24
C LEU A 757 -2.84 14.46 20.63
N THR A 758 -2.25 15.30 19.77
CA THR A 758 -2.14 16.76 19.96
C THR A 758 -3.40 17.51 19.55
N ASN A 759 -4.39 16.83 18.96
CA ASN A 759 -5.61 17.43 18.40
C ASN A 759 -5.31 18.57 17.42
N GLN A 760 -4.25 18.44 16.63
CA GLN A 760 -3.90 19.44 15.61
C GLN A 760 -4.92 19.39 14.48
N ARG A 761 -5.59 20.51 14.22
CA ARG A 761 -6.53 20.66 13.11
C ARG A 761 -5.74 20.96 11.83
N ASN A 762 -5.40 19.91 11.09
CA ASN A 762 -4.76 20.05 9.78
C ASN A 762 -5.78 20.42 8.73
N ILE A 763 -5.38 21.27 7.78
CA ILE A 763 -6.27 21.68 6.68
C ILE A 763 -6.27 20.59 5.62
N TYR A 764 -7.47 20.16 5.24
CA TYR A 764 -7.70 19.27 4.12
C TYR A 764 -7.80 20.02 2.79
N ASN A 765 -8.66 21.07 2.77
CA ASN A 765 -8.93 21.91 1.62
C ASN A 765 -9.38 23.30 2.06
N LEU A 766 -9.39 24.25 1.13
CA LEU A 766 -9.98 25.57 1.30
C LEU A 766 -11.19 25.71 0.38
N MET A 767 -12.31 26.11 0.92
CA MET A 767 -13.48 26.57 0.18
C MET A 767 -13.49 28.09 0.17
N TYR A 768 -13.73 28.70 -0.98
CA TYR A 768 -13.86 30.16 -1.09
C TYR A 768 -15.33 30.55 -1.03
N ASP A 769 -15.68 31.35 -0.03
CA ASP A 769 -17.00 31.97 0.11
C ASP A 769 -17.05 33.25 -0.71
N ILE A 770 -17.83 33.24 -1.79
CA ILE A 770 -17.94 34.38 -2.73
C ILE A 770 -18.64 35.59 -2.08
N ASP A 771 -19.63 35.35 -1.22
CA ASP A 771 -20.42 36.38 -0.59
C ASP A 771 -19.61 37.09 0.51
N GLU A 772 -18.89 36.35 1.32
CA GLU A 772 -18.02 36.88 2.38
C GLU A 772 -16.65 37.33 1.87
N GLY A 773 -16.20 36.84 0.70
CA GLY A 773 -14.89 37.13 0.14
C GLY A 773 -13.75 36.52 0.97
N THR A 774 -13.98 35.39 1.62
CA THR A 774 -13.04 34.73 2.54
C THR A 774 -12.87 33.26 2.24
N TYR A 775 -11.72 32.69 2.67
CA TYR A 775 -11.50 31.25 2.63
C TYR A 775 -11.98 30.60 3.91
N LYS A 776 -12.77 29.52 3.80
CA LYS A 776 -13.16 28.64 4.89
C LYS A 776 -12.29 27.38 4.85
N GLU A 777 -11.76 26.98 6.01
CA GLU A 777 -10.87 25.81 6.13
C GLU A 777 -11.69 24.53 6.33
N MET A 778 -11.56 23.57 5.43
CA MET A 778 -12.01 22.20 5.67
C MET A 778 -10.92 21.44 6.44
N LEU A 779 -11.25 20.91 7.60
CA LEU A 779 -10.29 20.33 8.52
C LEU A 779 -10.27 18.80 8.46
N LEU A 780 -9.07 18.22 8.61
CA LEU A 780 -8.90 16.79 8.82
C LEU A 780 -9.31 16.38 10.23
N GLN A 781 -9.46 15.06 10.43
CA GLN A 781 -9.85 14.47 11.70
C GLN A 781 -8.99 14.97 12.87
N GLY A 782 -9.63 15.40 13.93
CA GLY A 782 -9.01 15.74 15.20
C GLY A 782 -8.59 14.50 16.01
N PHE A 783 -8.53 14.64 17.33
CA PHE A 783 -8.23 13.55 18.25
C PHE A 783 -9.28 12.44 18.16
N ALA A 784 -8.82 11.18 17.95
CA ALA A 784 -9.70 10.01 17.87
C ALA A 784 -9.11 8.81 18.61
N PRO A 785 -9.74 8.31 19.69
CA PRO A 785 -9.35 7.09 20.37
C PRO A 785 -9.96 5.88 19.68
N MET A 786 -9.14 4.85 19.41
CA MET A 786 -9.54 3.61 18.74
C MET A 786 -9.13 2.42 19.62
N LEU A 787 -10.08 1.59 20.02
CA LEU A 787 -9.82 0.38 20.80
C LEU A 787 -9.79 -0.84 19.89
N THR A 788 -8.79 -1.71 20.07
CA THR A 788 -8.66 -2.98 19.36
C THR A 788 -8.42 -4.12 20.33
N TYR A 789 -9.23 -5.17 20.24
CA TYR A 789 -9.03 -6.43 20.95
C TYR A 789 -8.80 -7.56 19.96
N ARG A 790 -7.79 -8.39 20.21
CA ARG A 790 -7.43 -9.55 19.39
C ARG A 790 -7.21 -10.78 20.25
N ILE A 791 -7.62 -11.94 19.73
CA ILE A 791 -7.36 -13.25 20.32
C ILE A 791 -6.88 -14.23 19.25
N ASN A 792 -5.85 -15.02 19.55
CA ASN A 792 -5.37 -16.12 18.71
C ASN A 792 -5.40 -17.41 19.54
N PHE A 793 -5.87 -18.52 18.96
CA PHE A 793 -5.93 -19.80 19.65
C PHE A 793 -5.80 -20.97 18.67
N SER A 794 -5.32 -22.13 19.13
CA SER A 794 -5.21 -23.37 18.37
C SER A 794 -5.98 -24.49 19.04
N LEU A 795 -6.53 -25.40 18.24
CA LEU A 795 -7.22 -26.63 18.65
C LEU A 795 -6.36 -27.88 18.42
#